data_4d855069577e919d5d2403c03b416fc0
#
_entry.id   4d855069577e919d5d2403c03b416fc0
#
_cell.length_a   1.000
_cell.length_b   1.000
_cell.length_c   1.000
_cell.angle_alpha   90.00
_cell.angle_beta   90.00
_cell.angle_gamma   90.00
#
_symmetry.space_group_name_H-M   'P 1'
#
loop_
_entity.id
_entity.type
_entity.pdbx_description
1 polymer ?
#
loop_
_entity_poly.entity_id
_entity_poly.type
_entity_poly.pdbx_seq_one_letter_code
_entity_poly.pdbx_strand_id
1 'polypeptide(L)'
;MLHERGLAYQAKSLVNYDPVDKTVLANEQVDANGCSWRSGAKVEKVMLKQWFLKIKEFQEPLLKDLDSLARDGRWPEKVLAMQRNWIGKSEGAQLWFDIISTDSEMSFEPVDVFTTRADTLFGVQYIALSLRHPIVQQLAIEDAELRAFMERAKDLPSDTKEGFKLRKIVARNPLAHVQGFTGPSAPVYVAPYVLDDYGSGAVMGVPGHDARDHAFWRKNVGDEPVRVVVSAKKGSLPLPVVPRSAEDVPMTEKGFVAADIDHFGGMTSKQAANAVVQAILDTGKPAEKIANWRLRDWLISRQRYWGAPIPIIHCKSCGAVPVPEEDLPVELPNLPDSFFEGRKGNPLAEDENWKKTTCPKCGSPAERETDTMDTFMDSSWYFFRFLDPKNEHTLVDPTKTNTGMPVDLYVGGIEHAILHLLYARFISKFLATTPTWPKGHLTNGEPFTRLITQGMVHGETFTDPENGRFLRPDEVDLINPSKPIIKASGVTPNVSFEKMSKSKYNGVDPGATIAKYGADATRAHMLFQAPVSDVLEWDEKKITGVQRWLHRVIKLSTAPWIPDDVIDEFVIPTQVDRKLLSILQDASTSGESESATRETLVSTLKSDEAQLWIKTQETIASVTESYSQTYSLNTIVSDLMTLTNTIWDTPHASPVTPILKWYSMAHLVRMLAPIAPGVAEEAWHQLNTCTATQRNDSIISTVFAIGFPTADLAIIPLLTTTRKCVVQIDGKRKFDVDIQKLPDSVNPKDIQAVTKFVLGELVKTPEGREWFDRETGKIWKLSATDEESEQFGVVPAGWKVIAVNGGALCNLVGPKKPKMEKGR
;
A
#
# COMPACT_ATOMS: atom_id res chain seq x y z
N MET A 1 -28.35 17.44 7.61
CA MET A 1 -27.23 18.12 6.93
C MET A 1 -27.03 17.64 5.48
N LEU A 2 -26.62 16.37 5.19
CA LEU A 2 -26.45 15.89 3.81
C LEU A 2 -27.75 15.98 2.98
N HIS A 3 -28.88 15.55 3.55
CA HIS A 3 -30.18 15.61 2.90
C HIS A 3 -30.64 17.06 2.62
N GLU A 4 -30.49 17.98 3.55
CA GLU A 4 -30.83 19.39 3.41
C GLU A 4 -30.02 20.09 2.30
N ARG A 5 -28.76 19.65 2.07
CA ARG A 5 -27.90 20.13 0.98
C ARG A 5 -28.11 19.37 -0.33
N GLY A 6 -29.10 18.47 -0.40
CA GLY A 6 -29.40 17.69 -1.58
C GLY A 6 -28.34 16.65 -1.94
N LEU A 7 -27.43 16.32 -1.00
CA LEU A 7 -26.38 15.31 -1.16
C LEU A 7 -26.82 13.89 -0.78
N ALA A 8 -27.97 13.74 -0.09
CA ALA A 8 -28.62 12.46 0.15
C ALA A 8 -29.95 12.43 -0.60
N TYR A 9 -30.21 11.36 -1.35
CA TYR A 9 -31.42 11.20 -2.15
C TYR A 9 -31.85 9.75 -2.23
N GLN A 10 -33.11 9.52 -2.61
CA GLN A 10 -33.68 8.20 -2.79
C GLN A 10 -34.03 7.96 -4.26
N ALA A 11 -33.60 6.84 -4.81
CA ALA A 11 -33.88 6.46 -6.19
C ALA A 11 -34.13 4.96 -6.32
N LYS A 12 -34.88 4.57 -7.36
CA LYS A 12 -34.95 3.18 -7.80
C LYS A 12 -33.64 2.82 -8.51
N SER A 13 -33.01 1.77 -8.07
CA SER A 13 -31.75 1.29 -8.65
C SER A 13 -31.74 -0.23 -8.73
N LEU A 14 -31.04 -0.74 -9.72
CA LEU A 14 -30.75 -2.16 -9.84
C LEU A 14 -29.65 -2.49 -8.83
N VAL A 15 -29.98 -3.28 -7.82
CA VAL A 15 -29.07 -3.65 -6.74
C VAL A 15 -28.81 -5.13 -6.70
N ASN A 16 -27.67 -5.53 -6.12
CA ASN A 16 -27.41 -6.93 -5.81
C ASN A 16 -28.27 -7.34 -4.61
N TYR A 17 -29.04 -8.38 -4.73
CA TYR A 17 -29.92 -8.85 -3.69
C TYR A 17 -29.63 -10.31 -3.36
N ASP A 18 -29.45 -10.59 -2.08
CA ASP A 18 -29.29 -11.93 -1.54
C ASP A 18 -30.69 -12.52 -1.28
N PRO A 19 -31.14 -13.53 -2.05
CA PRO A 19 -32.48 -14.10 -1.87
C PRO A 19 -32.61 -14.97 -0.59
N VAL A 20 -31.47 -15.42 -0.03
CA VAL A 20 -31.45 -16.23 1.20
C VAL A 20 -31.48 -15.34 2.43
N ASP A 21 -30.63 -14.33 2.49
CA ASP A 21 -30.60 -13.37 3.62
C ASP A 21 -31.61 -12.23 3.44
N LYS A 22 -32.24 -12.12 2.27
CA LYS A 22 -33.25 -11.09 1.91
C LYS A 22 -32.75 -9.66 2.16
N THR A 23 -31.52 -9.39 1.76
CA THR A 23 -30.91 -8.08 1.93
C THR A 23 -30.14 -7.64 0.69
N VAL A 24 -29.98 -6.33 0.54
CA VAL A 24 -29.12 -5.74 -0.50
C VAL A 24 -27.66 -5.90 -0.12
N LEU A 25 -26.86 -6.28 -1.12
CA LEU A 25 -25.42 -6.42 -1.04
C LEU A 25 -24.74 -5.28 -1.80
N ALA A 26 -23.69 -4.71 -1.21
CA ALA A 26 -22.75 -3.90 -1.95
C ALA A 26 -21.98 -4.76 -2.99
N ASN A 27 -21.43 -4.13 -4.03
CA ASN A 27 -20.72 -4.87 -5.09
C ASN A 27 -19.55 -5.71 -4.54
N GLU A 28 -18.90 -5.21 -3.48
CA GLU A 28 -17.77 -5.85 -2.80
C GLU A 28 -18.17 -7.10 -1.98
N GLN A 29 -19.45 -7.27 -1.74
CA GLN A 29 -20.04 -8.41 -1.02
C GLN A 29 -20.49 -9.54 -1.94
N VAL A 30 -20.22 -9.39 -3.23
CA VAL A 30 -20.47 -10.40 -4.26
C VAL A 30 -19.13 -10.93 -4.73
N ASP A 31 -18.95 -12.24 -4.68
CA ASP A 31 -17.73 -12.89 -5.12
C ASP A 31 -17.58 -12.94 -6.66
N ALA A 32 -16.44 -13.44 -7.14
CA ALA A 32 -16.17 -13.55 -8.58
C ALA A 32 -17.15 -14.47 -9.32
N ASN A 33 -17.85 -15.37 -8.62
CA ASN A 33 -18.83 -16.28 -9.17
C ASN A 33 -20.25 -15.69 -9.15
N GLY A 34 -20.41 -14.46 -8.66
CA GLY A 34 -21.70 -13.81 -8.52
C GLY A 34 -22.52 -14.32 -7.33
N CYS A 35 -21.86 -14.84 -6.29
CA CYS A 35 -22.50 -15.34 -5.08
C CYS A 35 -22.31 -14.38 -3.91
N SER A 36 -23.24 -14.38 -2.96
CA SER A 36 -23.14 -13.64 -1.71
C SER A 36 -21.96 -14.16 -0.87
N TRP A 37 -21.08 -13.28 -0.43
CA TRP A 37 -19.95 -13.60 0.44
C TRP A 37 -20.37 -14.25 1.77
N ARG A 38 -21.62 -14.05 2.18
CA ARG A 38 -22.17 -14.46 3.46
C ARG A 38 -23.01 -15.72 3.38
N SER A 39 -24.07 -15.72 2.53
CA SER A 39 -24.97 -16.86 2.40
C SER A 39 -24.49 -17.90 1.40
N GLY A 40 -23.56 -17.57 0.50
CA GLY A 40 -23.16 -18.39 -0.63
C GLY A 40 -24.21 -18.50 -1.75
N ALA A 41 -25.38 -17.87 -1.58
CA ALA A 41 -26.44 -17.89 -2.57
C ALA A 41 -26.07 -17.06 -3.81
N LYS A 42 -26.52 -17.47 -4.99
CA LYS A 42 -26.38 -16.69 -6.21
C LYS A 42 -27.19 -15.40 -6.07
N VAL A 43 -26.52 -14.28 -6.31
CA VAL A 43 -27.08 -12.94 -6.14
C VAL A 43 -28.06 -12.65 -7.28
N GLU A 44 -29.20 -12.09 -6.94
CA GLU A 44 -30.21 -11.61 -7.88
C GLU A 44 -30.05 -10.09 -8.12
N LYS A 45 -30.41 -9.62 -9.31
CA LYS A 45 -30.49 -8.20 -9.62
C LYS A 45 -31.93 -7.74 -9.49
N VAL A 46 -32.21 -6.89 -8.49
CA VAL A 46 -33.56 -6.44 -8.17
C VAL A 46 -33.64 -4.92 -8.21
N MET A 47 -34.74 -4.38 -8.75
CA MET A 47 -35.02 -2.93 -8.74
C MET A 47 -35.65 -2.54 -7.41
N LEU A 48 -34.88 -1.90 -6.55
CA LEU A 48 -35.36 -1.41 -5.25
C LEU A 48 -35.17 0.10 -5.12
N LYS A 49 -36.04 0.72 -4.32
CA LYS A 49 -35.91 2.14 -3.96
C LYS A 49 -34.96 2.26 -2.79
N GLN A 50 -33.81 2.92 -2.99
CA GLN A 50 -32.69 2.95 -2.04
C GLN A 50 -32.17 4.36 -1.81
N TRP A 51 -31.52 4.60 -0.67
CA TRP A 51 -30.86 5.84 -0.36
C TRP A 51 -29.41 5.85 -0.84
N PHE A 52 -29.02 6.99 -1.43
CA PHE A 52 -27.68 7.23 -1.95
C PHE A 52 -27.12 8.55 -1.41
N LEU A 53 -25.80 8.61 -1.26
CA LEU A 53 -25.04 9.83 -1.06
C LEU A 53 -24.32 10.21 -2.34
N LYS A 54 -24.42 11.50 -2.76
CA LYS A 54 -23.84 12.03 -4.00
C LYS A 54 -22.33 12.24 -3.86
N ILE A 55 -21.56 11.17 -3.72
CA ILE A 55 -20.09 11.25 -3.70
C ILE A 55 -19.54 11.77 -5.05
N LYS A 56 -20.28 11.62 -6.14
CA LYS A 56 -19.91 12.13 -7.47
C LYS A 56 -19.70 13.65 -7.49
N GLU A 57 -20.41 14.39 -6.66
CA GLU A 57 -20.22 15.85 -6.53
C GLU A 57 -18.82 16.21 -6.00
N PHE A 58 -18.13 15.27 -5.38
CA PHE A 58 -16.79 15.43 -4.82
C PHE A 58 -15.69 14.75 -5.66
N GLN A 59 -16.00 14.19 -6.82
CA GLN A 59 -15.06 13.39 -7.62
C GLN A 59 -13.80 14.17 -8.03
N GLU A 60 -13.94 15.45 -8.43
CA GLU A 60 -12.79 16.29 -8.79
C GLU A 60 -11.88 16.59 -7.58
N PRO A 61 -12.36 17.11 -6.44
CA PRO A 61 -11.50 17.33 -5.28
C PRO A 61 -10.94 16.01 -4.70
N LEU A 62 -11.71 14.91 -4.71
CA LEU A 62 -11.21 13.60 -4.28
C LEU A 62 -10.03 13.12 -5.14
N LEU A 63 -10.04 13.39 -6.45
CA LEU A 63 -8.94 13.03 -7.34
C LEU A 63 -7.77 13.98 -7.22
N LYS A 64 -8.01 15.28 -7.29
CA LYS A 64 -6.99 16.33 -7.31
C LYS A 64 -6.13 16.33 -6.04
N ASP A 65 -6.79 16.17 -4.89
CA ASP A 65 -6.11 16.29 -3.60
C ASP A 65 -5.22 15.08 -3.28
N LEU A 66 -5.31 13.97 -4.04
CA LEU A 66 -4.35 12.86 -3.95
C LEU A 66 -2.91 13.32 -4.20
N ASP A 67 -2.70 14.33 -5.02
CA ASP A 67 -1.36 14.86 -5.29
C ASP A 67 -0.76 15.57 -4.06
N SER A 68 -1.61 16.19 -3.23
CA SER A 68 -1.18 16.78 -1.97
C SER A 68 -0.87 15.74 -0.90
N LEU A 69 -1.60 14.62 -0.89
CA LEU A 69 -1.40 13.50 0.03
C LEU A 69 -0.13 12.69 -0.31
N ALA A 70 0.30 12.72 -1.59
CA ALA A 70 1.52 12.07 -2.05
C ALA A 70 2.81 12.74 -1.56
N ARG A 71 2.75 14.02 -1.15
CA ARG A 71 3.93 14.80 -0.77
C ARG A 71 4.66 14.15 0.41
N ASP A 72 5.98 14.17 0.34
CA ASP A 72 6.87 13.66 1.40
C ASP A 72 6.60 12.18 1.78
N GLY A 73 6.02 11.37 0.86
CA GLY A 73 5.70 9.97 1.12
C GLY A 73 4.68 9.74 2.24
N ARG A 74 3.82 10.75 2.52
CA ARG A 74 2.84 10.67 3.61
C ARG A 74 1.79 9.59 3.41
N TRP A 75 1.39 9.37 2.16
CA TRP A 75 0.50 8.29 1.77
C TRP A 75 1.23 7.31 0.84
N PRO A 76 1.08 5.97 1.04
CA PRO A 76 1.71 4.99 0.17
C PRO A 76 1.23 5.11 -1.28
N GLU A 77 2.16 5.07 -2.26
CA GLU A 77 1.82 5.22 -3.69
C GLU A 77 0.82 4.15 -4.17
N LYS A 78 0.91 2.93 -3.62
CA LYS A 78 -0.05 1.85 -3.88
C LYS A 78 -1.49 2.27 -3.54
N VAL A 79 -1.69 2.95 -2.40
CA VAL A 79 -3.01 3.43 -1.98
C VAL A 79 -3.49 4.55 -2.88
N LEU A 80 -2.61 5.50 -3.21
CA LEU A 80 -2.93 6.60 -4.13
C LEU A 80 -3.36 6.07 -5.50
N ALA A 81 -2.64 5.07 -6.02
CA ALA A 81 -2.99 4.40 -7.27
C ALA A 81 -4.35 3.69 -7.18
N MET A 82 -4.63 2.99 -6.07
CA MET A 82 -5.93 2.34 -5.83
C MET A 82 -7.07 3.36 -5.80
N GLN A 83 -6.89 4.50 -5.12
CA GLN A 83 -7.87 5.59 -5.06
C GLN A 83 -8.09 6.22 -6.45
N ARG A 84 -7.02 6.56 -7.19
CA ARG A 84 -7.11 7.09 -8.57
C ARG A 84 -7.86 6.14 -9.49
N ASN A 85 -7.54 4.86 -9.43
CA ASN A 85 -8.18 3.84 -10.25
C ASN A 85 -9.67 3.64 -9.92
N TRP A 86 -10.05 3.75 -8.65
CA TRP A 86 -11.46 3.62 -8.22
C TRP A 86 -12.28 4.83 -8.62
N ILE A 87 -11.77 6.04 -8.41
CA ILE A 87 -12.39 7.29 -8.88
C ILE A 87 -12.50 7.27 -10.40
N GLY A 88 -11.46 6.81 -11.09
CA GLY A 88 -11.49 6.37 -12.47
C GLY A 88 -11.88 7.46 -13.46
N LYS A 89 -11.23 8.65 -13.39
CA LYS A 89 -11.37 9.68 -14.42
C LYS A 89 -10.78 9.19 -15.73
N SER A 90 -11.58 9.13 -16.78
CA SER A 90 -11.17 8.80 -18.13
C SER A 90 -11.49 9.98 -19.06
N GLU A 91 -10.47 10.66 -19.52
CA GLU A 91 -10.64 11.75 -20.51
C GLU A 91 -10.73 11.13 -21.91
N GLY A 92 -11.73 11.56 -22.64
CA GLY A 92 -12.03 11.02 -23.97
C GLY A 92 -12.94 11.91 -24.80
N ALA A 93 -13.58 11.32 -25.76
CA ALA A 93 -14.58 11.96 -26.62
C ALA A 93 -15.88 11.19 -26.63
N GLN A 94 -16.99 11.91 -26.63
CA GLN A 94 -18.32 11.39 -26.94
C GLN A 94 -18.61 11.70 -28.41
N LEU A 95 -18.96 10.67 -29.16
CA LEU A 95 -19.12 10.68 -30.60
C LEU A 95 -20.43 10.02 -30.95
N TRP A 96 -21.17 10.57 -31.94
CA TRP A 96 -22.48 10.08 -32.33
C TRP A 96 -22.42 9.36 -33.67
N PHE A 97 -22.88 8.11 -33.70
CA PHE A 97 -22.98 7.29 -34.89
C PHE A 97 -24.42 7.32 -35.41
N ASP A 98 -24.64 7.74 -36.64
CA ASP A 98 -25.95 7.67 -37.27
C ASP A 98 -26.33 6.20 -37.50
N ILE A 99 -27.49 5.77 -37.03
CA ILE A 99 -28.01 4.41 -37.26
C ILE A 99 -28.89 4.40 -38.50
N ILE A 100 -28.50 3.66 -39.49
CA ILE A 100 -29.18 3.54 -40.77
C ILE A 100 -29.92 2.21 -40.79
N SER A 101 -31.25 2.28 -40.97
CA SER A 101 -32.06 1.10 -41.22
C SER A 101 -31.89 0.62 -42.67
N THR A 102 -31.83 -0.69 -42.84
CA THR A 102 -31.91 -1.34 -44.17
C THR A 102 -33.39 -1.49 -44.61
N ASP A 103 -34.31 -1.23 -43.68
CA ASP A 103 -35.76 -1.22 -43.91
C ASP A 103 -36.24 0.25 -43.91
N SER A 104 -36.84 0.69 -45.03
CA SER A 104 -37.22 2.09 -45.26
C SER A 104 -38.26 2.65 -44.28
N GLU A 105 -38.92 1.80 -43.49
CA GLU A 105 -39.97 2.22 -42.57
C GLU A 105 -39.47 2.56 -41.15
N MET A 106 -38.18 2.28 -40.82
CA MET A 106 -37.65 2.49 -39.48
C MET A 106 -36.62 3.62 -39.45
N SER A 107 -36.79 4.53 -38.51
CA SER A 107 -35.85 5.59 -38.18
C SER A 107 -35.36 5.46 -36.74
N PHE A 108 -34.07 5.63 -36.51
CA PHE A 108 -33.43 5.54 -35.18
C PHE A 108 -32.67 6.80 -34.88
N GLU A 109 -32.68 7.23 -33.62
CA GLU A 109 -31.79 8.28 -33.15
C GLU A 109 -30.35 7.85 -33.25
N PRO A 110 -29.41 8.80 -33.48
CA PRO A 110 -27.99 8.53 -33.44
C PRO A 110 -27.56 7.94 -32.09
N VAL A 111 -26.62 6.99 -32.10
CA VAL A 111 -26.09 6.35 -30.90
C VAL A 111 -24.80 7.03 -30.51
N ASP A 112 -24.76 7.56 -29.28
CA ASP A 112 -23.56 8.15 -28.72
C ASP A 112 -22.64 7.10 -28.09
N VAL A 113 -21.35 7.25 -28.31
CA VAL A 113 -20.31 6.34 -27.83
C VAL A 113 -19.20 7.15 -27.16
N PHE A 114 -18.85 6.79 -25.96
CA PHE A 114 -17.67 7.32 -25.29
C PHE A 114 -16.42 6.50 -25.64
N THR A 115 -15.34 7.20 -26.01
CA THR A 115 -14.04 6.57 -26.29
C THR A 115 -12.87 7.38 -25.72
N THR A 116 -11.89 6.70 -25.11
CA THR A 116 -10.59 7.28 -24.73
C THR A 116 -9.60 7.30 -25.89
N ARG A 117 -9.97 6.66 -27.04
CA ARG A 117 -9.14 6.42 -28.17
C ARG A 117 -9.80 6.94 -29.47
N ALA A 118 -10.19 8.21 -29.48
CA ALA A 118 -10.76 8.84 -30.69
C ALA A 118 -9.79 8.81 -31.88
N ASP A 119 -8.47 8.67 -31.63
CA ASP A 119 -7.44 8.43 -32.64
C ASP A 119 -7.62 7.13 -33.43
N THR A 120 -8.39 6.18 -32.92
CA THR A 120 -8.65 4.89 -33.57
C THR A 120 -10.00 4.83 -34.29
N LEU A 121 -10.75 5.94 -34.38
CA LEU A 121 -12.07 6.01 -35.02
C LEU A 121 -12.06 5.53 -36.48
N PHE A 122 -10.93 5.68 -37.17
CA PHE A 122 -10.70 5.20 -38.55
C PHE A 122 -10.73 3.66 -38.65
N GLY A 123 -10.48 2.96 -37.54
CA GLY A 123 -10.40 1.49 -37.44
C GLY A 123 -11.66 0.84 -36.85
N VAL A 124 -12.74 1.58 -36.64
CA VAL A 124 -14.00 1.00 -36.16
C VAL A 124 -14.55 -0.02 -37.13
N GLN A 125 -14.81 -1.24 -36.65
CA GLN A 125 -15.34 -2.34 -37.45
C GLN A 125 -16.72 -2.81 -37.00
N TYR A 126 -17.18 -2.45 -35.79
CA TYR A 126 -18.54 -2.70 -35.34
C TYR A 126 -18.94 -1.70 -34.23
N ILE A 127 -20.26 -1.62 -33.97
CA ILE A 127 -20.83 -1.01 -32.76
C ILE A 127 -21.50 -2.12 -31.96
N ALA A 128 -21.28 -2.11 -30.63
CA ALA A 128 -21.98 -3.03 -29.73
C ALA A 128 -22.92 -2.26 -28.79
N LEU A 129 -24.13 -2.73 -28.66
CA LEU A 129 -25.20 -2.18 -27.81
C LEU A 129 -25.44 -3.13 -26.64
N SER A 130 -25.80 -2.56 -25.49
CA SER A 130 -26.22 -3.33 -24.33
C SER A 130 -27.56 -4.03 -24.53
N LEU A 131 -27.85 -5.08 -23.78
CA LEU A 131 -29.11 -5.82 -23.83
C LEU A 131 -30.35 -4.93 -23.57
N ARG A 132 -30.18 -3.84 -22.82
CA ARG A 132 -31.29 -2.92 -22.46
C ARG A 132 -31.33 -1.63 -23.28
N HIS A 133 -30.46 -1.50 -24.25
CA HIS A 133 -30.46 -0.33 -25.13
C HIS A 133 -31.81 -0.16 -25.83
N PRO A 134 -32.39 1.06 -25.94
CA PRO A 134 -33.72 1.31 -26.53
C PRO A 134 -33.89 0.70 -27.92
N ILE A 135 -32.89 0.83 -28.81
CA ILE A 135 -32.90 0.25 -30.16
C ILE A 135 -33.02 -1.27 -30.09
N VAL A 136 -32.34 -1.93 -29.16
CA VAL A 136 -32.39 -3.38 -28.98
C VAL A 136 -33.77 -3.81 -28.52
N GLN A 137 -34.33 -3.10 -27.55
CA GLN A 137 -35.68 -3.37 -27.04
C GLN A 137 -36.76 -3.18 -28.14
N GLN A 138 -36.62 -2.16 -28.96
CA GLN A 138 -37.51 -1.90 -30.09
C GLN A 138 -37.43 -3.02 -31.13
N LEU A 139 -36.24 -3.41 -31.56
CA LEU A 139 -36.05 -4.50 -32.55
C LEU A 139 -36.47 -5.87 -31.99
N ALA A 140 -36.33 -6.10 -30.70
CA ALA A 140 -36.75 -7.34 -30.07
C ALA A 140 -38.28 -7.60 -30.12
N ILE A 141 -39.10 -6.58 -30.35
CA ILE A 141 -40.56 -6.73 -30.46
C ILE A 141 -40.88 -7.69 -31.63
N GLU A 142 -40.20 -7.58 -32.75
CA GLU A 142 -40.45 -8.33 -33.98
C GLU A 142 -39.47 -9.49 -34.20
N ASP A 143 -38.27 -9.43 -33.61
CA ASP A 143 -37.19 -10.41 -33.83
C ASP A 143 -37.21 -11.49 -32.73
N ALA A 144 -37.68 -12.71 -33.06
CA ALA A 144 -37.74 -13.83 -32.14
C ALA A 144 -36.35 -14.41 -31.81
N GLU A 145 -35.38 -14.36 -32.77
CA GLU A 145 -34.02 -14.84 -32.54
C GLU A 145 -33.30 -13.90 -31.57
N LEU A 146 -33.53 -12.59 -31.71
CA LEU A 146 -33.00 -11.59 -30.78
C LEU A 146 -33.54 -11.77 -29.36
N ARG A 147 -34.84 -12.02 -29.22
CA ARG A 147 -35.47 -12.32 -27.91
C ARG A 147 -34.87 -13.57 -27.26
N ALA A 148 -34.71 -14.63 -28.02
CA ALA A 148 -34.08 -15.86 -27.52
C ALA A 148 -32.63 -15.65 -27.10
N PHE A 149 -31.87 -14.87 -27.86
CA PHE A 149 -30.51 -14.48 -27.48
C PHE A 149 -30.49 -13.63 -26.18
N MET A 150 -31.34 -12.63 -26.07
CA MET A 150 -31.42 -11.77 -24.88
C MET A 150 -31.76 -12.57 -23.61
N GLU A 151 -32.63 -13.55 -23.70
CA GLU A 151 -32.97 -14.42 -22.54
C GLU A 151 -31.78 -15.30 -22.14
N ARG A 152 -31.13 -15.97 -23.09
CA ARG A 152 -29.94 -16.77 -22.83
C ARG A 152 -28.76 -15.94 -22.32
N ALA A 153 -28.64 -14.72 -22.78
CA ALA A 153 -27.54 -13.80 -22.42
C ALA A 153 -27.57 -13.37 -20.95
N LYS A 154 -28.71 -13.49 -20.25
CA LYS A 154 -28.80 -13.19 -18.81
C LYS A 154 -27.96 -14.12 -17.95
N ASP A 155 -27.74 -15.36 -18.39
CA ASP A 155 -27.00 -16.40 -17.69
C ASP A 155 -25.54 -16.50 -18.12
N LEU A 156 -25.11 -15.72 -19.11
CA LEU A 156 -23.73 -15.70 -19.58
C LEU A 156 -22.81 -14.88 -18.64
N PRO A 157 -21.54 -15.27 -18.50
CA PRO A 157 -20.57 -14.47 -17.79
C PRO A 157 -20.49 -13.02 -18.33
N SER A 158 -20.28 -12.05 -17.45
CA SER A 158 -20.20 -10.63 -17.83
C SER A 158 -19.05 -10.29 -18.79
N ASP A 159 -18.04 -11.15 -18.88
CA ASP A 159 -16.89 -11.00 -19.78
C ASP A 159 -17.02 -11.84 -21.06
N THR A 160 -18.20 -12.45 -21.32
CA THR A 160 -18.45 -13.25 -22.51
C THR A 160 -18.14 -12.49 -23.80
N LYS A 161 -17.65 -13.21 -24.80
CA LYS A 161 -17.42 -12.67 -26.15
C LYS A 161 -18.54 -13.00 -27.14
N GLU A 162 -19.66 -13.56 -26.64
CA GLU A 162 -20.82 -13.81 -27.49
C GLU A 162 -21.55 -12.51 -27.82
N GLY A 163 -22.03 -12.39 -29.05
CA GLY A 163 -22.82 -11.27 -29.52
C GLY A 163 -23.84 -11.68 -30.57
N PHE A 164 -24.91 -10.91 -30.71
CA PHE A 164 -25.94 -11.11 -31.72
C PHE A 164 -25.92 -9.96 -32.73
N LYS A 165 -25.74 -10.24 -34.02
CA LYS A 165 -25.73 -9.24 -35.09
C LYS A 165 -27.12 -8.76 -35.42
N LEU A 166 -27.38 -7.48 -35.31
CA LEU A 166 -28.63 -6.85 -35.72
C LEU A 166 -28.65 -6.67 -37.27
N ARG A 167 -29.45 -7.46 -37.96
CA ARG A 167 -29.43 -7.57 -39.45
C ARG A 167 -30.10 -6.39 -40.16
N LYS A 168 -31.01 -5.69 -39.49
CA LYS A 168 -31.82 -4.60 -40.04
C LYS A 168 -31.17 -3.22 -39.97
N ILE A 169 -30.03 -3.08 -39.29
CA ILE A 169 -29.36 -1.81 -39.04
C ILE A 169 -27.86 -1.88 -39.24
N VAL A 170 -27.29 -0.73 -39.61
CA VAL A 170 -25.84 -0.49 -39.65
C VAL A 170 -25.54 0.88 -39.03
N ALA A 171 -24.35 1.05 -38.48
CA ALA A 171 -23.89 2.32 -37.94
C ALA A 171 -22.96 3.02 -38.92
N ARG A 172 -23.19 4.30 -39.17
CA ARG A 172 -22.32 5.15 -39.96
C ARG A 172 -21.32 5.84 -39.06
N ASN A 173 -20.03 5.71 -39.37
CA ASN A 173 -18.96 6.40 -38.68
C ASN A 173 -19.14 7.92 -38.79
N PRO A 174 -19.04 8.70 -37.72
CA PRO A 174 -19.19 10.15 -37.76
C PRO A 174 -18.18 10.84 -38.69
N LEU A 175 -17.03 10.25 -38.97
CA LEU A 175 -16.08 10.74 -39.96
C LEU A 175 -16.61 10.66 -41.39
N ALA A 176 -17.65 9.86 -41.69
CA ALA A 176 -18.21 9.76 -43.02
C ALA A 176 -18.78 11.11 -43.55
N HIS A 177 -18.94 12.09 -42.69
CA HIS A 177 -19.32 13.47 -43.02
C HIS A 177 -18.11 14.37 -43.28
N VAL A 178 -16.89 13.90 -42.97
CA VAL A 178 -15.63 14.63 -43.19
C VAL A 178 -15.18 14.40 -44.64
N GLN A 179 -14.86 15.45 -45.35
CA GLN A 179 -14.37 15.35 -46.73
C GLN A 179 -13.10 14.48 -46.82
N GLY A 180 -13.08 13.52 -47.74
CA GLY A 180 -11.98 12.59 -47.94
C GLY A 180 -12.11 11.27 -47.19
N PHE A 181 -13.03 11.11 -46.25
CA PHE A 181 -13.24 9.85 -45.54
C PHE A 181 -14.30 8.96 -46.23
N THR A 182 -13.90 7.78 -46.69
CA THR A 182 -14.78 6.83 -47.43
C THR A 182 -14.96 5.50 -46.70
N GLY A 183 -14.91 5.49 -45.35
CA GLY A 183 -15.02 4.26 -44.53
C GLY A 183 -16.40 3.59 -44.67
N PRO A 184 -16.47 2.23 -44.65
CA PRO A 184 -17.72 1.51 -44.71
C PRO A 184 -18.54 1.71 -43.45
N SER A 185 -19.88 1.55 -43.55
CA SER A 185 -20.75 1.43 -42.40
C SER A 185 -20.40 0.18 -41.59
N ALA A 186 -20.46 0.30 -40.26
CA ALA A 186 -20.13 -0.79 -39.33
C ALA A 186 -21.37 -1.60 -38.95
N PRO A 187 -21.31 -2.93 -38.86
CA PRO A 187 -22.39 -3.74 -38.34
C PRO A 187 -22.65 -3.42 -36.86
N VAL A 188 -23.91 -3.57 -36.43
CA VAL A 188 -24.33 -3.36 -35.05
C VAL A 188 -24.59 -4.71 -34.40
N TYR A 189 -24.06 -4.90 -33.20
CA TYR A 189 -24.24 -6.12 -32.39
C TYR A 189 -24.91 -5.79 -31.06
N VAL A 190 -25.63 -6.76 -30.49
CA VAL A 190 -26.00 -6.78 -29.09
C VAL A 190 -25.00 -7.64 -28.35
N ALA A 191 -24.42 -7.13 -27.27
CA ALA A 191 -23.37 -7.84 -26.56
C ALA A 191 -23.51 -7.68 -25.03
N PRO A 192 -23.53 -8.81 -24.26
CA PRO A 192 -23.68 -8.76 -22.80
C PRO A 192 -22.56 -8.04 -22.05
N TYR A 193 -21.36 -7.93 -22.64
CA TYR A 193 -20.24 -7.22 -22.02
C TYR A 193 -20.39 -5.68 -22.03
N VAL A 194 -21.35 -5.17 -22.78
CA VAL A 194 -21.65 -3.72 -22.78
C VAL A 194 -22.56 -3.41 -21.61
N LEU A 195 -22.07 -2.58 -20.70
CA LEU A 195 -22.82 -2.24 -19.48
C LEU A 195 -23.88 -1.18 -19.77
N ASP A 196 -25.09 -1.38 -19.22
CA ASP A 196 -26.22 -0.47 -19.40
C ASP A 196 -25.99 0.90 -18.77
N ASP A 197 -25.18 0.95 -17.74
CA ASP A 197 -24.96 2.12 -16.88
C ASP A 197 -23.59 2.78 -17.07
N TYR A 198 -22.85 2.39 -18.12
CA TYR A 198 -21.61 3.04 -18.52
C TYR A 198 -21.82 3.77 -19.87
N GLY A 199 -21.81 5.09 -19.82
CA GLY A 199 -22.16 5.90 -21.00
C GLY A 199 -23.63 5.72 -21.39
N SER A 200 -23.89 5.61 -22.68
CA SER A 200 -25.23 5.40 -23.29
C SER A 200 -25.61 3.92 -23.48
N GLY A 201 -24.84 2.99 -22.95
CA GLY A 201 -25.02 1.57 -23.21
C GLY A 201 -24.58 1.14 -24.61
N ALA A 202 -23.64 1.86 -25.20
CA ALA A 202 -23.05 1.57 -26.49
C ALA A 202 -21.52 1.74 -26.49
N VAL A 203 -20.82 0.95 -27.27
CA VAL A 203 -19.36 1.03 -27.45
C VAL A 203 -19.00 0.84 -28.93
N MET A 204 -17.95 1.54 -29.37
CA MET A 204 -17.35 1.26 -30.67
C MET A 204 -16.34 0.12 -30.57
N GLY A 205 -16.39 -0.81 -31.49
CA GLY A 205 -15.46 -1.93 -31.56
C GLY A 205 -14.31 -1.65 -32.53
N VAL A 206 -13.09 -1.66 -31.97
CA VAL A 206 -11.85 -1.42 -32.73
C VAL A 206 -10.89 -2.62 -32.54
N PRO A 207 -11.14 -3.75 -33.22
CA PRO A 207 -10.39 -4.99 -33.01
C PRO A 207 -8.87 -4.85 -33.19
N GLY A 208 -8.41 -3.90 -33.98
CA GLY A 208 -6.98 -3.63 -34.19
C GLY A 208 -6.28 -2.96 -33.02
N HIS A 209 -7.04 -2.38 -32.07
CA HIS A 209 -6.49 -1.52 -31.01
C HIS A 209 -7.04 -1.79 -29.60
N ASP A 210 -7.93 -2.77 -29.45
CA ASP A 210 -8.45 -3.22 -28.15
C ASP A 210 -8.52 -4.74 -28.10
N ALA A 211 -7.96 -5.34 -27.03
CA ALA A 211 -7.87 -6.79 -26.87
C ALA A 211 -9.24 -7.47 -26.70
N ARG A 212 -10.21 -6.79 -26.04
CA ARG A 212 -11.57 -7.31 -25.87
C ARG A 212 -12.32 -7.28 -27.18
N ASP A 213 -12.20 -6.19 -27.92
CA ASP A 213 -12.82 -6.04 -29.23
C ASP A 213 -12.25 -7.02 -30.25
N HIS A 214 -10.91 -7.27 -30.19
CA HIS A 214 -10.25 -8.29 -31.00
C HIS A 214 -10.83 -9.69 -30.71
N ALA A 215 -10.93 -10.07 -29.45
CA ALA A 215 -11.49 -11.36 -29.06
C ALA A 215 -12.98 -11.50 -29.46
N PHE A 216 -13.77 -10.41 -29.32
CA PHE A 216 -15.15 -10.36 -29.77
C PHE A 216 -15.26 -10.55 -31.30
N TRP A 217 -14.41 -9.85 -32.08
CA TRP A 217 -14.37 -9.96 -33.53
C TRP A 217 -14.04 -11.37 -33.98
N ARG A 218 -13.01 -11.99 -33.40
CA ARG A 218 -12.64 -13.36 -33.68
C ARG A 218 -13.74 -14.37 -33.35
N LYS A 219 -14.51 -14.16 -32.31
CA LYS A 219 -15.63 -15.04 -31.91
C LYS A 219 -16.83 -14.92 -32.81
N ASN A 220 -17.22 -13.71 -33.25
CA ASN A 220 -18.50 -13.45 -33.92
C ASN A 220 -18.36 -13.26 -35.44
N VAL A 221 -17.20 -12.87 -35.94
CA VAL A 221 -16.93 -12.60 -37.34
C VAL A 221 -15.91 -13.60 -37.93
N GLY A 222 -15.02 -14.13 -37.09
CA GLY A 222 -14.09 -15.18 -37.50
C GLY A 222 -12.83 -14.62 -38.18
N ASP A 223 -12.55 -15.14 -39.37
CA ASP A 223 -11.26 -14.96 -40.05
C ASP A 223 -11.15 -13.63 -40.84
N GLU A 224 -12.12 -12.75 -40.77
CA GLU A 224 -12.02 -11.46 -41.46
C GLU A 224 -10.86 -10.60 -40.89
N PRO A 225 -10.13 -9.87 -41.78
CA PRO A 225 -9.01 -9.05 -41.37
C PRO A 225 -9.39 -7.95 -40.37
N VAL A 226 -8.48 -7.68 -39.45
CA VAL A 226 -8.60 -6.61 -38.47
C VAL A 226 -7.84 -5.38 -38.96
N ARG A 227 -8.47 -4.21 -38.94
CA ARG A 227 -7.86 -2.95 -39.36
C ARG A 227 -6.98 -2.39 -38.26
N VAL A 228 -5.72 -2.12 -38.60
CA VAL A 228 -4.78 -1.43 -37.75
C VAL A 228 -4.57 -0.01 -38.30
N VAL A 229 -4.90 1.00 -37.53
CA VAL A 229 -4.87 2.43 -37.94
C VAL A 229 -3.89 3.28 -37.14
N VAL A 230 -3.27 2.71 -36.11
CA VAL A 230 -2.21 3.34 -35.30
C VAL A 230 -1.01 2.40 -35.25
N SER A 231 0.19 2.93 -35.38
CA SER A 231 1.43 2.17 -35.33
C SER A 231 2.47 2.80 -34.40
N ALA A 232 3.44 2.02 -33.92
CA ALA A 232 4.53 2.51 -33.08
C ALA A 232 5.48 3.47 -33.81
N LYS A 233 5.58 3.35 -35.15
CA LYS A 233 6.51 4.15 -35.97
C LYS A 233 5.77 5.17 -36.81
N LYS A 234 6.24 6.43 -36.79
CA LYS A 234 5.70 7.50 -37.61
C LYS A 234 5.91 7.18 -39.09
N GLY A 235 4.87 7.41 -39.90
CA GLY A 235 4.92 7.21 -41.36
C GLY A 235 4.81 5.77 -41.81
N SER A 236 4.47 4.82 -40.93
CA SER A 236 4.25 3.43 -41.32
C SER A 236 2.84 3.22 -41.87
N LEU A 237 2.75 2.21 -42.77
CA LEU A 237 1.48 1.68 -43.29
C LEU A 237 1.27 0.29 -42.68
N PRO A 238 0.52 0.20 -41.56
CA PRO A 238 0.28 -1.09 -40.91
C PRO A 238 -0.58 -1.98 -41.83
N LEU A 239 -0.17 -3.23 -41.97
CA LEU A 239 -0.97 -4.23 -42.68
C LEU A 239 -2.14 -4.69 -41.78
N PRO A 240 -3.28 -5.09 -42.39
CA PRO A 240 -4.36 -5.72 -41.66
C PRO A 240 -3.87 -7.01 -40.97
N VAL A 241 -4.25 -7.24 -39.73
CA VAL A 241 -3.89 -8.44 -38.97
C VAL A 241 -4.68 -9.63 -39.50
N VAL A 242 -3.98 -10.68 -39.95
CA VAL A 242 -4.57 -11.93 -40.47
C VAL A 242 -4.73 -12.95 -39.34
N PRO A 243 -5.84 -13.66 -39.25
CA PRO A 243 -6.10 -14.64 -38.18
C PRO A 243 -5.09 -15.81 -38.24
N ARG A 244 -4.88 -16.44 -37.07
CA ARG A 244 -4.01 -17.62 -36.86
C ARG A 244 -2.52 -17.43 -37.19
N SER A 245 -2.05 -16.19 -37.33
CA SER A 245 -0.62 -15.88 -37.35
C SER A 245 -0.11 -15.61 -35.93
N ALA A 246 1.20 -15.69 -35.71
CA ALA A 246 1.84 -15.26 -34.48
C ALA A 246 1.65 -13.73 -34.18
N GLU A 247 1.19 -13.00 -35.22
CA GLU A 247 0.94 -11.56 -35.18
C GLU A 247 -0.56 -11.22 -35.01
N ASP A 248 -1.45 -12.22 -34.75
CA ASP A 248 -2.88 -12.00 -34.48
C ASP A 248 -3.13 -11.41 -33.10
N VAL A 249 -2.53 -10.26 -32.83
CA VAL A 249 -2.65 -9.48 -31.60
C VAL A 249 -2.93 -8.02 -31.90
N PRO A 250 -3.82 -7.36 -31.14
CA PRO A 250 -4.10 -5.95 -31.36
C PRO A 250 -2.95 -5.05 -30.87
N MET A 251 -2.73 -3.93 -31.55
CA MET A 251 -1.82 -2.89 -31.08
C MET A 251 -2.56 -1.96 -30.09
N THR A 252 -2.45 -2.24 -28.81
CA THR A 252 -3.18 -1.50 -27.75
C THR A 252 -2.50 -0.19 -27.33
N GLU A 253 -1.22 -0.03 -27.61
CA GLU A 253 -0.45 1.15 -27.23
C GLU A 253 -0.80 2.38 -28.07
N LYS A 254 -0.49 3.56 -27.51
CA LYS A 254 -0.55 4.83 -28.24
C LYS A 254 0.65 4.92 -29.20
N GLY A 255 0.43 5.58 -30.35
CA GLY A 255 1.47 5.70 -31.35
C GLY A 255 1.19 6.83 -32.35
N PHE A 256 1.36 6.54 -33.64
CA PHE A 256 1.11 7.45 -34.75
C PHE A 256 0.05 6.88 -35.66
N VAL A 257 -0.87 7.74 -36.11
CA VAL A 257 -1.89 7.37 -37.10
C VAL A 257 -1.20 6.93 -38.38
N ALA A 258 -1.73 5.87 -39.02
CA ALA A 258 -1.22 5.33 -40.28
C ALA A 258 -1.08 6.40 -41.35
N ALA A 259 -0.03 6.31 -42.17
CA ALA A 259 0.34 7.39 -43.10
C ALA A 259 -0.67 7.59 -44.27
N ASP A 260 -1.47 6.57 -44.56
CA ASP A 260 -2.51 6.56 -45.62
C ASP A 260 -3.84 7.15 -45.20
N ILE A 261 -3.99 7.56 -43.94
CA ILE A 261 -5.22 8.20 -43.44
C ILE A 261 -5.14 9.69 -43.76
N ASP A 262 -5.94 10.09 -44.73
CA ASP A 262 -5.97 11.46 -45.24
C ASP A 262 -6.17 12.49 -44.13
N HIS A 263 -5.47 13.61 -44.21
CA HIS A 263 -5.42 14.72 -43.22
C HIS A 263 -4.93 14.36 -41.80
N PHE A 264 -4.85 13.06 -41.39
CA PHE A 264 -4.52 12.63 -40.05
C PHE A 264 -3.21 11.80 -39.99
N GLY A 265 -2.74 11.32 -41.12
CA GLY A 265 -1.57 10.46 -41.24
C GLY A 265 -0.32 11.03 -40.56
N GLY A 266 0.36 10.21 -39.76
CA GLY A 266 1.56 10.58 -39.04
C GLY A 266 1.37 11.48 -37.80
N MET A 267 0.12 11.86 -37.43
CA MET A 267 -0.18 12.50 -36.15
C MET A 267 0.02 11.54 -34.98
N THR A 268 0.46 12.05 -33.85
CA THR A 268 0.45 11.27 -32.60
C THR A 268 -0.99 10.98 -32.17
N SER A 269 -1.22 9.88 -31.43
CA SER A 269 -2.56 9.54 -30.91
C SER A 269 -3.25 10.72 -30.23
N LYS A 270 -2.52 11.55 -29.46
CA LYS A 270 -3.09 12.73 -28.81
C LYS A 270 -3.49 13.83 -29.79
N GLN A 271 -2.67 14.10 -30.80
CA GLN A 271 -2.98 15.09 -31.84
C GLN A 271 -4.16 14.62 -32.67
N ALA A 272 -4.18 13.35 -33.09
CA ALA A 272 -5.25 12.78 -33.89
C ALA A 272 -6.59 12.78 -33.15
N ALA A 273 -6.61 12.38 -31.86
CA ALA A 273 -7.84 12.41 -31.06
C ALA A 273 -8.46 13.83 -31.01
N ASN A 274 -7.63 14.86 -30.88
CA ASN A 274 -8.11 16.25 -30.89
C ASN A 274 -8.61 16.68 -32.27
N ALA A 275 -7.86 16.33 -33.33
CA ALA A 275 -8.18 16.69 -34.70
C ALA A 275 -9.46 15.98 -35.19
N VAL A 276 -9.67 14.73 -34.81
CA VAL A 276 -10.89 13.96 -35.11
C VAL A 276 -12.15 14.66 -34.55
N VAL A 277 -12.11 15.02 -33.27
CA VAL A 277 -13.24 15.72 -32.65
C VAL A 277 -13.52 17.04 -33.36
N GLN A 278 -12.48 17.80 -33.67
CA GLN A 278 -12.65 19.08 -34.37
C GLN A 278 -13.19 18.88 -35.80
N ALA A 279 -12.65 17.91 -36.53
CA ALA A 279 -13.12 17.64 -37.90
C ALA A 279 -14.62 17.26 -37.96
N ILE A 280 -15.11 16.48 -36.97
CA ILE A 280 -16.53 16.14 -36.85
C ILE A 280 -17.37 17.40 -36.58
N LEU A 281 -16.93 18.23 -35.62
CA LEU A 281 -17.61 19.49 -35.29
C LEU A 281 -17.71 20.43 -36.51
N ASP A 282 -16.66 20.51 -37.33
CA ASP A 282 -16.62 21.35 -38.56
C ASP A 282 -17.65 20.91 -39.60
N THR A 283 -18.15 19.67 -39.53
CA THR A 283 -19.27 19.20 -40.38
C THR A 283 -20.63 19.54 -39.82
N GLY A 284 -20.72 20.17 -38.65
CA GLY A 284 -21.99 20.44 -37.98
C GLY A 284 -22.56 19.23 -37.23
N LYS A 285 -21.82 18.11 -37.14
CA LYS A 285 -22.23 16.94 -36.34
C LYS A 285 -21.73 17.07 -34.90
N PRO A 286 -22.47 16.52 -33.91
CA PRO A 286 -22.07 16.59 -32.54
C PRO A 286 -20.83 15.73 -32.27
N ALA A 287 -19.88 16.30 -31.54
CA ALA A 287 -18.74 15.63 -30.92
C ALA A 287 -18.30 16.42 -29.69
N GLU A 288 -17.98 15.78 -28.62
CA GLU A 288 -17.65 16.48 -27.38
C GLU A 288 -16.44 15.83 -26.69
N LYS A 289 -15.51 16.66 -26.16
CA LYS A 289 -14.47 16.19 -25.25
C LYS A 289 -15.04 16.15 -23.85
N ILE A 290 -15.17 14.97 -23.29
CA ILE A 290 -15.71 14.78 -21.96
C ILE A 290 -14.80 13.93 -21.09
N ALA A 291 -14.96 14.11 -19.79
CA ALA A 291 -14.39 13.19 -18.81
C ALA A 291 -15.50 12.28 -18.30
N ASN A 292 -15.28 10.99 -18.45
CA ASN A 292 -16.16 9.99 -17.86
C ASN A 292 -15.55 9.49 -16.53
N TRP A 293 -16.41 9.21 -15.56
CA TRP A 293 -16.01 8.83 -14.22
C TRP A 293 -16.56 7.45 -13.88
N ARG A 294 -15.73 6.59 -13.29
CA ARG A 294 -16.15 5.27 -12.81
C ARG A 294 -16.85 5.35 -11.46
N LEU A 295 -16.52 6.37 -10.66
CA LEU A 295 -17.11 6.58 -9.34
C LEU A 295 -18.62 6.69 -9.42
N ARG A 296 -19.31 5.90 -8.61
CA ARG A 296 -20.78 5.89 -8.47
C ARG A 296 -21.17 6.44 -7.11
N ASP A 297 -22.41 6.94 -7.00
CA ASP A 297 -22.95 7.40 -5.73
C ASP A 297 -23.00 6.26 -4.72
N TRP A 298 -22.77 6.60 -3.46
CA TRP A 298 -22.65 5.64 -2.37
C TRP A 298 -24.03 5.18 -1.91
N LEU A 299 -24.34 3.90 -2.10
CA LEU A 299 -25.57 3.24 -1.66
C LEU A 299 -25.47 2.93 -0.17
N ILE A 300 -26.28 3.60 0.66
CA ILE A 300 -26.27 3.47 2.11
C ILE A 300 -27.35 2.57 2.69
N SER A 301 -28.41 2.28 1.98
CA SER A 301 -29.54 1.47 2.45
C SER A 301 -29.17 0.02 2.73
N ARG A 302 -29.53 -0.49 3.91
CA ARG A 302 -29.41 -1.91 4.31
C ARG A 302 -30.68 -2.38 4.99
N GLN A 303 -31.20 -3.54 4.58
CA GLN A 303 -32.42 -4.15 5.07
C GLN A 303 -32.06 -5.09 6.23
N ARG A 304 -31.78 -4.52 7.40
CA ARG A 304 -31.43 -5.28 8.62
C ARG A 304 -31.88 -4.55 9.88
N TYR A 305 -32.07 -5.29 10.97
CA TYR A 305 -32.48 -4.72 12.25
C TYR A 305 -31.46 -3.77 12.85
N TRP A 306 -30.19 -4.17 12.88
CA TRP A 306 -29.12 -3.42 13.51
C TRP A 306 -28.50 -2.40 12.54
N GLY A 307 -27.87 -1.39 13.10
CA GLY A 307 -27.23 -0.29 12.36
C GLY A 307 -27.92 1.04 12.67
N ALA A 308 -27.36 2.15 12.22
CA ALA A 308 -27.95 3.47 12.42
C ALA A 308 -29.20 3.60 11.52
N PRO A 309 -30.40 3.85 12.07
CA PRO A 309 -31.59 4.12 11.28
C PRO A 309 -31.42 5.35 10.40
N ILE A 310 -31.98 5.32 9.20
CA ILE A 310 -32.03 6.51 8.34
C ILE A 310 -33.12 7.46 8.87
N PRO A 311 -32.78 8.70 9.30
CA PRO A 311 -33.69 9.56 10.03
C PRO A 311 -34.64 10.31 9.07
N ILE A 312 -35.44 9.54 8.34
CA ILE A 312 -36.45 10.05 7.38
C ILE A 312 -37.83 9.47 7.69
N ILE A 313 -38.82 10.33 7.50
CA ILE A 313 -40.24 9.98 7.60
C ILE A 313 -40.90 10.15 6.23
N HIS A 314 -41.57 9.10 5.77
CA HIS A 314 -42.29 9.09 4.49
C HIS A 314 -43.75 9.55 4.71
N CYS A 315 -44.07 10.72 4.23
CA CYS A 315 -45.41 11.29 4.24
C CYS A 315 -46.02 11.26 2.84
N LYS A 316 -47.26 10.84 2.72
CA LYS A 316 -47.97 10.82 1.43
C LYS A 316 -48.10 12.20 0.77
N SER A 317 -48.25 13.25 1.59
CA SER A 317 -48.43 14.63 1.12
C SER A 317 -47.12 15.40 1.00
N CYS A 318 -46.14 15.15 1.91
CA CYS A 318 -44.90 15.94 2.00
C CYS A 318 -43.71 15.25 1.38
N GLY A 319 -43.81 13.95 1.01
CA GLY A 319 -42.71 13.13 0.56
C GLY A 319 -41.80 12.67 1.68
N ALA A 320 -40.50 12.58 1.41
CA ALA A 320 -39.49 12.26 2.39
C ALA A 320 -39.16 13.49 3.25
N VAL A 321 -39.40 13.41 4.55
CA VAL A 321 -39.22 14.49 5.52
C VAL A 321 -38.19 14.07 6.55
N PRO A 322 -37.12 14.85 6.80
CA PRO A 322 -36.16 14.56 7.85
C PRO A 322 -36.82 14.56 9.24
N VAL A 323 -36.35 13.66 10.11
CA VAL A 323 -36.68 13.71 11.54
C VAL A 323 -36.11 15.01 12.10
N PRO A 324 -36.86 15.78 12.90
CA PRO A 324 -36.37 16.99 13.56
C PRO A 324 -35.15 16.71 14.46
N GLU A 325 -34.27 17.69 14.62
CA GLU A 325 -33.03 17.49 15.40
C GLU A 325 -33.31 17.16 16.87
N GLU A 326 -34.38 17.73 17.43
CA GLU A 326 -34.85 17.49 18.78
C GLU A 326 -35.36 16.06 19.02
N ASP A 327 -35.74 15.35 17.94
CA ASP A 327 -36.23 13.96 18.00
C ASP A 327 -35.12 12.94 17.67
N LEU A 328 -33.87 13.38 17.53
CA LEU A 328 -32.72 12.50 17.29
C LEU A 328 -32.07 12.08 18.63
N PRO A 329 -31.53 10.87 18.72
CA PRO A 329 -31.43 9.84 17.66
C PRO A 329 -32.73 9.06 17.44
N VAL A 330 -32.96 8.54 16.25
CA VAL A 330 -33.98 7.52 16.01
C VAL A 330 -33.54 6.22 16.64
N GLU A 331 -34.22 5.80 17.71
CA GLU A 331 -33.90 4.56 18.40
C GLU A 331 -34.50 3.34 17.72
N LEU A 332 -33.74 2.22 17.73
CA LEU A 332 -34.25 0.92 17.28
C LEU A 332 -35.28 0.38 18.30
N PRO A 333 -36.34 -0.31 17.85
CA PRO A 333 -37.29 -0.93 18.74
C PRO A 333 -36.67 -2.09 19.53
N ASN A 334 -37.09 -2.27 20.79
CA ASN A 334 -36.66 -3.43 21.55
C ASN A 334 -37.57 -4.62 21.21
N LEU A 335 -37.08 -5.45 20.26
CA LEU A 335 -37.82 -6.62 19.80
C LEU A 335 -37.39 -7.87 20.58
N PRO A 336 -38.35 -8.77 20.97
CA PRO A 336 -38.00 -10.01 21.64
C PRO A 336 -37.28 -10.98 20.72
N ASP A 337 -36.46 -11.89 21.26
CA ASP A 337 -35.67 -12.86 20.49
C ASP A 337 -36.55 -13.71 19.56
N SER A 338 -37.74 -14.08 20.00
CA SER A 338 -38.75 -14.80 19.21
C SER A 338 -39.17 -14.07 17.93
N PHE A 339 -38.99 -12.75 17.86
CA PHE A 339 -39.29 -11.97 16.67
C PHE A 339 -38.33 -12.33 15.53
N PHE A 340 -37.11 -12.72 15.85
CA PHE A 340 -36.08 -13.05 14.87
C PHE A 340 -36.04 -14.51 14.47
N GLU A 341 -36.74 -15.39 15.21
CA GLU A 341 -36.76 -16.83 14.94
C GLU A 341 -37.40 -17.16 13.59
N GLY A 342 -36.63 -17.82 12.72
CA GLY A 342 -37.09 -18.24 11.37
C GLY A 342 -37.35 -17.11 10.38
N ARG A 343 -37.11 -15.86 10.74
CA ARG A 343 -37.32 -14.67 9.91
C ARG A 343 -36.01 -14.24 9.23
N LYS A 344 -36.14 -13.87 7.98
CA LYS A 344 -35.08 -13.24 7.19
C LYS A 344 -35.66 -12.02 6.46
N GLY A 345 -34.82 -11.02 6.22
CA GLY A 345 -35.25 -9.78 5.56
C GLY A 345 -35.13 -8.56 6.46
N ASN A 346 -36.02 -7.57 6.27
CA ASN A 346 -35.99 -6.31 7.03
C ASN A 346 -36.98 -6.36 8.21
N PRO A 347 -36.51 -6.67 9.45
CA PRO A 347 -37.39 -6.75 10.62
C PRO A 347 -38.09 -5.44 10.98
N LEU A 348 -37.42 -4.29 10.69
CA LEU A 348 -38.01 -2.97 10.97
C LEU A 348 -39.22 -2.69 10.08
N ALA A 349 -39.24 -3.21 8.86
CA ALA A 349 -40.40 -3.08 7.96
C ALA A 349 -41.61 -3.89 8.42
N GLU A 350 -41.39 -4.94 9.22
CA GLU A 350 -42.44 -5.82 9.77
C GLU A 350 -42.98 -5.33 11.13
N ASP A 351 -42.27 -4.42 11.82
CA ASP A 351 -42.77 -3.83 13.08
C ASP A 351 -43.67 -2.64 12.78
N GLU A 352 -44.97 -2.91 12.67
CA GLU A 352 -45.99 -1.87 12.39
C GLU A 352 -46.09 -0.81 13.49
N ASN A 353 -45.75 -1.12 14.76
CA ASN A 353 -45.79 -0.14 15.86
C ASN A 353 -44.64 0.86 15.74
N TRP A 354 -43.44 0.42 15.47
CA TRP A 354 -42.29 1.30 15.31
C TRP A 354 -42.33 2.07 13.98
N LYS A 355 -42.78 1.43 12.91
CA LYS A 355 -42.83 2.03 11.57
C LYS A 355 -43.80 3.19 11.49
N LYS A 356 -44.98 3.08 12.09
CA LYS A 356 -46.03 4.12 12.04
C LYS A 356 -45.67 5.32 12.92
N THR A 357 -45.84 6.52 12.38
CA THR A 357 -45.55 7.79 13.03
C THR A 357 -46.39 8.91 12.43
N THR A 358 -46.19 10.12 12.89
CA THR A 358 -46.80 11.34 12.34
C THR A 358 -45.75 12.16 11.59
N CYS A 359 -46.17 12.80 10.52
CA CYS A 359 -45.34 13.70 9.75
C CYS A 359 -45.04 14.96 10.55
N PRO A 360 -43.76 15.32 10.83
CA PRO A 360 -43.42 16.51 11.61
C PRO A 360 -43.76 17.81 10.89
N LYS A 361 -43.90 17.75 9.52
CA LYS A 361 -44.22 18.93 8.71
C LYS A 361 -45.72 19.25 8.64
N CYS A 362 -46.60 18.25 8.57
CA CYS A 362 -48.04 18.47 8.36
C CYS A 362 -48.96 17.75 9.32
N GLY A 363 -48.44 16.99 10.29
CA GLY A 363 -49.17 16.22 11.29
C GLY A 363 -49.97 15.00 10.76
N SER A 364 -49.92 14.71 9.48
CA SER A 364 -50.63 13.55 8.91
C SER A 364 -49.97 12.22 9.26
N PRO A 365 -50.72 11.09 9.27
CA PRO A 365 -50.13 9.77 9.41
C PRO A 365 -49.00 9.52 8.38
N ALA A 366 -47.89 9.00 8.85
CA ALA A 366 -46.68 8.78 8.06
C ALA A 366 -45.94 7.50 8.52
N GLU A 367 -44.93 7.11 7.82
CA GLU A 367 -44.11 5.95 8.14
C GLU A 367 -42.65 6.32 8.27
N ARG A 368 -41.94 5.77 9.25
CA ARG A 368 -40.47 5.86 9.34
C ARG A 368 -39.82 5.08 8.20
N GLU A 369 -38.64 5.54 7.75
CA GLU A 369 -37.75 4.74 6.94
C GLU A 369 -37.33 3.50 7.72
N THR A 370 -37.37 2.34 7.05
CA THR A 370 -37.10 1.04 7.70
C THR A 370 -35.71 0.48 7.36
N ASP A 371 -35.03 1.11 6.43
CA ASP A 371 -33.63 0.76 6.15
C ASP A 371 -32.70 1.37 7.20
N THR A 372 -31.64 0.64 7.53
CA THR A 372 -30.54 1.16 8.32
C THR A 372 -29.35 1.52 7.42
N MET A 373 -28.47 2.36 7.92
CA MET A 373 -27.30 2.79 7.15
C MET A 373 -26.23 1.68 7.05
N ASP A 374 -25.50 1.68 5.98
CA ASP A 374 -24.25 0.95 5.81
C ASP A 374 -23.29 1.30 6.96
N THR A 375 -22.57 0.30 7.47
CA THR A 375 -21.57 0.49 8.54
C THR A 375 -20.44 1.43 8.16
N PHE A 376 -20.15 1.56 6.87
CA PHE A 376 -19.20 2.58 6.39
C PHE A 376 -19.64 4.01 6.73
N MET A 377 -20.94 4.26 6.95
CA MET A 377 -21.41 5.56 7.41
C MET A 377 -20.80 5.91 8.76
N ASP A 378 -20.83 4.96 9.71
CA ASP A 378 -20.22 5.15 11.04
C ASP A 378 -18.71 5.31 10.94
N SER A 379 -18.04 4.44 10.20
CA SER A 379 -16.57 4.45 10.06
C SER A 379 -16.04 5.64 9.28
N SER A 380 -16.89 6.31 8.48
CA SER A 380 -16.46 7.45 7.65
C SER A 380 -16.19 8.74 8.44
N TRP A 381 -16.62 8.82 9.70
CA TRP A 381 -16.44 10.02 10.51
C TRP A 381 -16.20 9.78 12.01
N TYR A 382 -16.12 8.53 12.50
CA TYR A 382 -15.93 8.21 13.92
C TYR A 382 -14.74 8.95 14.54
N PHE A 383 -13.68 9.19 13.77
CA PHE A 383 -12.48 9.91 14.19
C PHE A 383 -12.73 11.42 14.42
N PHE A 384 -13.82 11.97 13.95
CA PHE A 384 -14.32 13.26 14.41
C PHE A 384 -15.04 13.10 15.75
N ARG A 385 -15.98 12.13 15.83
CA ARG A 385 -16.82 11.95 17.03
C ARG A 385 -16.04 11.60 18.27
N PHE A 386 -14.97 10.80 18.16
CA PHE A 386 -14.17 10.42 19.34
C PHE A 386 -13.40 11.59 19.97
N LEU A 387 -13.25 12.73 19.28
CA LEU A 387 -12.71 13.95 19.90
C LEU A 387 -13.66 14.54 20.97
N ASP A 388 -14.98 14.27 20.81
CA ASP A 388 -16.01 14.82 21.68
C ASP A 388 -17.20 13.85 21.84
N PRO A 389 -16.97 12.64 22.36
CA PRO A 389 -17.94 11.54 22.31
C PRO A 389 -19.18 11.74 23.16
N LYS A 390 -19.11 12.64 24.19
CA LYS A 390 -20.19 12.93 25.12
C LYS A 390 -20.95 14.23 24.81
N ASN A 391 -20.69 14.83 23.62
CA ASN A 391 -21.42 16.04 23.23
C ASN A 391 -22.85 15.69 22.81
N GLU A 392 -23.83 16.22 23.55
CA GLU A 392 -25.26 15.98 23.32
C GLU A 392 -25.90 17.05 22.40
N HIS A 393 -25.19 18.15 22.13
CA HIS A 393 -25.76 19.29 21.41
C HIS A 393 -25.30 19.39 19.95
N THR A 394 -24.07 18.99 19.67
CA THR A 394 -23.47 19.05 18.32
C THR A 394 -22.74 17.75 17.97
N LEU A 395 -22.45 17.55 16.69
CA LEU A 395 -21.67 16.40 16.24
C LEU A 395 -20.31 16.33 16.95
N VAL A 396 -19.62 17.45 17.01
CA VAL A 396 -18.32 17.67 17.69
C VAL A 396 -18.17 19.18 17.91
N ASP A 397 -17.56 19.58 19.02
CA ASP A 397 -17.17 20.97 19.25
C ASP A 397 -16.17 21.43 18.18
N PRO A 398 -16.45 22.55 17.46
CA PRO A 398 -15.53 23.09 16.45
C PRO A 398 -14.13 23.42 16.95
N THR A 399 -13.96 23.73 18.23
CA THR A 399 -12.63 23.98 18.83
C THR A 399 -11.81 22.70 18.90
N LYS A 400 -12.44 21.58 19.27
CA LYS A 400 -11.81 20.25 19.32
C LYS A 400 -11.46 19.75 17.92
N THR A 401 -12.35 19.91 16.94
CA THR A 401 -12.04 19.53 15.57
C THR A 401 -10.92 20.37 14.97
N ASN A 402 -10.90 21.68 15.22
CA ASN A 402 -9.81 22.55 14.74
C ASN A 402 -8.44 22.23 15.34
N THR A 403 -8.41 21.53 16.50
CA THR A 403 -7.17 21.13 17.18
C THR A 403 -6.78 19.68 16.84
N GLY A 404 -7.76 18.77 16.77
CA GLY A 404 -7.55 17.34 16.61
C GLY A 404 -7.60 16.84 15.16
N MET A 405 -8.03 17.69 14.21
CA MET A 405 -8.12 17.31 12.80
C MET A 405 -7.19 18.17 11.92
N PRO A 406 -6.59 17.58 10.89
CA PRO A 406 -6.62 16.16 10.49
C PRO A 406 -5.90 15.25 11.49
N VAL A 407 -6.25 13.96 11.51
CA VAL A 407 -5.52 12.96 12.29
C VAL A 407 -4.08 12.87 11.79
N ASP A 408 -3.11 12.90 12.72
CA ASP A 408 -1.68 12.96 12.39
C ASP A 408 -1.20 11.69 11.69
N LEU A 409 -1.57 10.52 12.25
CA LEU A 409 -1.22 9.21 11.73
C LEU A 409 -2.43 8.26 11.78
N TYR A 410 -2.81 7.72 10.63
CA TYR A 410 -3.88 6.75 10.53
C TYR A 410 -3.34 5.38 10.10
N VAL A 411 -3.59 4.35 10.92
CA VAL A 411 -3.08 3.00 10.71
C VAL A 411 -4.25 2.04 10.49
N GLY A 412 -4.19 1.25 9.42
CA GLY A 412 -5.24 0.27 9.12
C GLY A 412 -4.85 -0.73 8.03
N GLY A 413 -5.68 -1.76 7.83
CA GLY A 413 -5.43 -2.77 6.82
C GLY A 413 -5.56 -2.23 5.38
N ILE A 414 -4.78 -2.80 4.47
CA ILE A 414 -4.79 -2.44 3.05
C ILE A 414 -6.16 -2.67 2.39
N GLU A 415 -7.00 -3.57 2.91
CA GLU A 415 -8.36 -3.84 2.45
C GLU A 415 -9.28 -2.63 2.55
N HIS A 416 -8.96 -1.67 3.44
CA HIS A 416 -9.70 -0.43 3.63
C HIS A 416 -9.18 0.74 2.77
N ALA A 417 -8.13 0.52 1.98
CA ALA A 417 -7.46 1.56 1.18
C ALA A 417 -8.34 2.16 0.05
N ILE A 418 -9.43 1.51 -0.32
CA ILE A 418 -10.36 1.99 -1.35
C ILE A 418 -11.60 2.59 -0.68
N LEU A 419 -12.55 1.76 -0.27
CA LEU A 419 -13.89 2.21 0.12
C LEU A 419 -13.91 3.04 1.40
N HIS A 420 -13.39 2.49 2.49
CA HIS A 420 -13.37 3.21 3.75
C HIS A 420 -12.66 4.56 3.65
N LEU A 421 -11.45 4.58 3.07
CA LEU A 421 -10.71 5.83 2.90
C LEU A 421 -11.43 6.82 1.98
N LEU A 422 -12.05 6.33 0.90
CA LEU A 422 -12.80 7.19 -0.01
C LEU A 422 -14.00 7.83 0.69
N TYR A 423 -14.75 7.05 1.46
CA TYR A 423 -15.90 7.54 2.20
C TYR A 423 -15.50 8.46 3.36
N ALA A 424 -14.41 8.15 4.06
CA ALA A 424 -13.83 9.02 5.08
C ALA A 424 -13.41 10.38 4.50
N ARG A 425 -12.75 10.39 3.35
CA ARG A 425 -12.37 11.61 2.64
C ARG A 425 -13.58 12.41 2.18
N PHE A 426 -14.60 11.75 1.64
CA PHE A 426 -15.84 12.39 1.21
C PHE A 426 -16.56 13.09 2.38
N ILE A 427 -16.82 12.35 3.47
CA ILE A 427 -17.51 12.92 4.64
C ILE A 427 -16.67 14.02 5.29
N SER A 428 -15.36 13.84 5.39
CA SER A 428 -14.45 14.85 5.93
C SER A 428 -14.48 16.15 5.10
N LYS A 429 -14.40 16.05 3.77
CA LYS A 429 -14.53 17.21 2.87
C LYS A 429 -15.90 17.89 3.03
N PHE A 430 -16.94 17.10 3.17
CA PHE A 430 -18.26 17.65 3.45
C PHE A 430 -18.30 18.41 4.80
N LEU A 431 -17.79 17.83 5.89
CA LEU A 431 -17.74 18.47 7.20
C LEU A 431 -16.89 19.74 7.20
N ALA A 432 -15.82 19.79 6.41
CA ALA A 432 -15.00 21.00 6.21
C ALA A 432 -15.76 22.18 5.56
N THR A 433 -16.91 21.91 4.92
CA THR A 433 -17.83 22.96 4.42
C THR A 433 -18.89 23.39 5.42
N THR A 434 -18.83 22.87 6.63
CA THR A 434 -19.82 23.09 7.69
C THR A 434 -19.18 23.74 8.91
N PRO A 435 -19.98 24.29 9.87
CA PRO A 435 -19.47 24.78 11.13
C PRO A 435 -18.79 23.71 12.00
N THR A 436 -18.96 22.41 11.69
CA THR A 436 -18.34 21.30 12.44
C THR A 436 -16.81 21.34 12.35
N TRP A 437 -16.24 21.69 11.18
CA TRP A 437 -14.78 21.80 11.03
C TRP A 437 -14.37 23.05 10.25
N PRO A 438 -14.42 24.24 10.89
CA PRO A 438 -14.19 25.53 10.22
C PRO A 438 -12.80 25.66 9.57
N LYS A 439 -11.74 25.06 10.18
CA LYS A 439 -10.39 25.09 9.63
C LYS A 439 -10.09 23.97 8.62
N GLY A 440 -11.05 23.11 8.30
CA GLY A 440 -10.86 22.00 7.36
C GLY A 440 -10.43 22.42 5.97
N HIS A 441 -10.80 23.64 5.53
CA HIS A 441 -10.37 24.19 4.24
C HIS A 441 -8.86 24.34 4.12
N LEU A 442 -8.12 24.48 5.24
CA LEU A 442 -6.64 24.61 5.23
C LEU A 442 -5.94 23.32 4.77
N THR A 443 -6.61 22.18 4.90
CA THR A 443 -6.13 20.86 4.49
C THR A 443 -6.96 20.26 3.35
N ASN A 444 -7.70 21.10 2.61
CA ASN A 444 -8.64 20.67 1.57
C ASN A 444 -9.71 19.68 2.09
N GLY A 445 -9.96 19.66 3.41
CA GLY A 445 -10.88 18.72 4.03
C GLY A 445 -10.38 17.28 4.11
N GLU A 446 -9.09 17.02 3.91
CA GLU A 446 -8.52 15.68 4.04
C GLU A 446 -8.43 15.24 5.51
N PRO A 447 -8.88 14.02 5.88
CA PRO A 447 -9.00 13.60 7.26
C PRO A 447 -7.69 13.15 7.89
N PHE A 448 -6.71 12.71 7.12
CA PHE A 448 -5.50 12.04 7.59
C PHE A 448 -4.24 12.68 6.98
N THR A 449 -3.31 13.08 7.84
CA THR A 449 -2.03 13.66 7.40
C THR A 449 -1.11 12.58 6.85
N ARG A 450 -0.92 11.49 7.60
CA ARG A 450 -0.09 10.35 7.21
C ARG A 450 -0.88 9.04 7.32
N LEU A 451 -0.62 8.13 6.41
CA LEU A 451 -1.29 6.84 6.33
C LEU A 451 -0.28 5.69 6.36
N ILE A 452 -0.54 4.70 7.20
CA ILE A 452 0.15 3.42 7.17
C ILE A 452 -0.87 2.33 6.86
N THR A 453 -0.65 1.60 5.75
CA THR A 453 -1.48 0.45 5.40
C THR A 453 -0.77 -0.84 5.78
N GLN A 454 -1.40 -1.60 6.68
CA GLN A 454 -0.87 -2.88 7.14
C GLN A 454 -1.14 -3.97 6.10
N GLY A 455 -0.13 -4.83 5.87
CA GLY A 455 -0.29 -6.05 5.12
C GLY A 455 -1.19 -7.05 5.85
N MET A 456 -1.71 -8.00 5.11
CA MET A 456 -2.55 -9.06 5.69
C MET A 456 -1.69 -10.14 6.34
N VAL A 457 -2.23 -10.79 7.39
CA VAL A 457 -1.62 -11.97 7.99
C VAL A 457 -2.13 -13.20 7.26
N HIS A 458 -1.22 -14.01 6.73
CA HIS A 458 -1.48 -15.28 6.09
C HIS A 458 -1.17 -16.44 7.05
N GLY A 459 -2.04 -17.44 7.07
CA GLY A 459 -1.86 -18.66 7.83
C GLY A 459 -1.47 -19.84 6.95
N GLU A 460 -0.73 -20.79 7.52
CA GLU A 460 -0.43 -22.06 6.86
C GLU A 460 -1.75 -22.76 6.52
N THR A 461 -1.91 -23.11 5.26
CA THR A 461 -3.17 -23.59 4.68
C THR A 461 -2.92 -24.95 4.02
N PHE A 462 -3.72 -25.93 4.37
CA PHE A 462 -3.62 -27.27 3.81
C PHE A 462 -4.79 -27.53 2.86
N THR A 463 -4.49 -28.02 1.66
CA THR A 463 -5.52 -28.45 0.71
C THR A 463 -5.28 -29.88 0.23
N ASP A 464 -6.36 -30.60 0.02
CA ASP A 464 -6.35 -31.94 -0.54
C ASP A 464 -5.91 -31.87 -2.01
N PRO A 465 -4.84 -32.55 -2.43
CA PRO A 465 -4.34 -32.50 -3.79
C PRO A 465 -5.28 -33.09 -4.84
N GLU A 466 -6.24 -33.97 -4.43
CA GLU A 466 -7.15 -34.63 -5.36
C GLU A 466 -8.34 -33.73 -5.76
N ASN A 467 -8.87 -32.97 -4.80
CA ASN A 467 -10.11 -32.22 -5.00
C ASN A 467 -10.03 -30.72 -4.66
N GLY A 468 -8.87 -30.25 -4.16
CA GLY A 468 -8.65 -28.84 -3.80
C GLY A 468 -9.39 -28.38 -2.52
N ARG A 469 -10.01 -29.29 -1.76
CA ARG A 469 -10.73 -28.97 -0.52
C ARG A 469 -9.75 -28.48 0.56
N PHE A 470 -10.12 -27.43 1.28
CA PHE A 470 -9.40 -27.00 2.47
C PHE A 470 -9.54 -28.02 3.60
N LEU A 471 -8.43 -28.39 4.20
CA LEU A 471 -8.35 -29.37 5.28
C LEU A 471 -8.30 -28.66 6.64
N ARG A 472 -8.98 -29.24 7.63
CA ARG A 472 -8.89 -28.77 9.01
C ARG A 472 -7.55 -29.21 9.62
N PRO A 473 -7.02 -28.48 10.60
CA PRO A 473 -5.76 -28.87 11.28
C PRO A 473 -5.80 -30.27 11.90
N ASP A 474 -6.98 -30.73 12.39
CA ASP A 474 -7.17 -32.04 12.96
C ASP A 474 -7.20 -33.17 11.92
N GLU A 475 -7.43 -32.89 10.65
CA GLU A 475 -7.37 -33.83 9.53
C GLU A 475 -5.93 -34.09 9.05
N VAL A 476 -4.96 -33.24 9.46
CA VAL A 476 -3.57 -33.35 9.03
C VAL A 476 -2.71 -33.85 10.21
N ASP A 477 -1.84 -34.80 9.94
CA ASP A 477 -0.81 -35.24 10.89
C ASP A 477 0.43 -34.34 10.73
N LEU A 478 0.75 -33.63 11.78
CA LEU A 478 1.88 -32.69 11.88
C LEU A 478 2.99 -33.20 12.85
N ILE A 479 3.01 -34.50 13.19
CA ILE A 479 4.07 -35.08 14.02
C ILE A 479 5.43 -34.77 13.40
N ASN A 480 5.54 -34.85 12.08
CA ASN A 480 6.66 -34.31 11.35
C ASN A 480 6.19 -33.06 10.53
N PRO A 481 6.40 -31.84 11.04
CA PRO A 481 5.94 -30.62 10.38
C PRO A 481 6.54 -30.37 8.99
N SER A 482 7.68 -31.04 8.66
CA SER A 482 8.29 -30.95 7.33
C SER A 482 7.70 -31.92 6.33
N LYS A 483 6.85 -32.85 6.78
CA LYS A 483 6.17 -33.86 5.96
C LYS A 483 4.77 -34.06 6.49
N PRO A 484 3.87 -33.08 6.33
CA PRO A 484 2.48 -33.24 6.74
C PRO A 484 1.80 -34.37 5.94
N ILE A 485 0.90 -35.10 6.58
CA ILE A 485 0.18 -36.23 5.97
C ILE A 485 -1.31 -36.11 6.30
N ILE A 486 -2.18 -36.28 5.30
CA ILE A 486 -3.63 -36.35 5.51
C ILE A 486 -3.93 -37.68 6.23
N LYS A 487 -4.48 -37.59 7.43
CA LYS A 487 -4.73 -38.78 8.28
C LYS A 487 -5.61 -39.86 7.63
N ALA A 488 -6.57 -39.42 6.81
CA ALA A 488 -7.51 -40.34 6.18
C ALA A 488 -6.95 -41.09 4.96
N SER A 489 -6.08 -40.43 4.17
CA SER A 489 -5.57 -40.98 2.90
C SER A 489 -4.08 -41.34 2.92
N GLY A 490 -3.32 -40.87 3.90
CA GLY A 490 -1.87 -41.03 3.93
C GLY A 490 -1.11 -40.17 2.89
N VAL A 491 -1.80 -39.30 2.13
CA VAL A 491 -1.25 -38.47 1.08
C VAL A 491 -0.72 -37.17 1.67
N THR A 492 0.35 -36.61 1.09
CA THR A 492 0.88 -35.29 1.47
C THR A 492 -0.05 -34.20 0.94
N PRO A 493 -0.60 -33.28 1.79
CA PRO A 493 -1.41 -32.16 1.35
C PRO A 493 -0.56 -31.11 0.60
N ASN A 494 -1.22 -30.32 -0.25
CA ASN A 494 -0.61 -29.08 -0.71
C ASN A 494 -0.56 -28.08 0.45
N VAL A 495 0.57 -27.42 0.62
CA VAL A 495 0.79 -26.43 1.68
C VAL A 495 1.02 -25.06 1.03
N SER A 496 0.30 -24.06 1.48
CA SER A 496 0.43 -22.67 1.05
C SER A 496 0.21 -21.72 2.23
N PHE A 497 0.67 -20.46 2.11
CA PHE A 497 0.27 -19.41 3.03
C PHE A 497 -0.80 -18.54 2.38
N GLU A 498 -1.99 -18.52 2.98
CA GLU A 498 -3.12 -17.79 2.45
C GLU A 498 -3.77 -16.88 3.50
N LYS A 499 -4.47 -15.83 3.04
CA LYS A 499 -5.23 -14.96 3.94
C LYS A 499 -6.07 -15.79 4.91
N MET A 500 -5.91 -15.53 6.20
CA MET A 500 -6.65 -16.22 7.26
C MET A 500 -8.15 -16.04 7.08
N SER A 501 -8.88 -17.15 7.06
CA SER A 501 -10.35 -17.17 7.03
C SER A 501 -10.91 -18.42 7.68
N LYS A 502 -12.14 -18.33 8.20
CA LYS A 502 -12.85 -19.48 8.81
C LYS A 502 -13.06 -20.63 7.82
N SER A 503 -13.34 -20.31 6.55
CA SER A 503 -13.57 -21.29 5.49
C SER A 503 -12.32 -22.06 5.07
N LYS A 504 -11.13 -21.53 5.35
CA LYS A 504 -9.84 -22.16 5.04
C LYS A 504 -9.22 -22.86 6.24
N TYR A 505 -9.83 -22.74 7.41
CA TYR A 505 -9.38 -23.33 8.68
C TYR A 505 -7.94 -22.97 9.08
N ASN A 506 -7.41 -21.83 8.57
CA ASN A 506 -6.05 -21.38 8.73
C ASN A 506 -5.92 -20.18 9.68
N GLY A 507 -6.97 -19.85 10.41
CA GLY A 507 -6.95 -18.78 11.40
C GLY A 507 -6.20 -19.19 12.68
N VAL A 508 -5.41 -18.24 13.23
CA VAL A 508 -4.72 -18.39 14.50
C VAL A 508 -5.43 -17.50 15.53
N ASP A 509 -5.77 -18.08 16.67
CA ASP A 509 -6.41 -17.35 17.76
C ASP A 509 -5.36 -16.53 18.54
N PRO A 510 -5.53 -15.19 18.66
CA PRO A 510 -4.58 -14.35 19.38
C PRO A 510 -4.49 -14.68 20.86
N GLY A 511 -5.61 -15.04 21.51
CA GLY A 511 -5.66 -15.39 22.94
C GLY A 511 -4.85 -16.64 23.25
N ALA A 512 -5.03 -17.70 22.45
CA ALA A 512 -4.27 -18.94 22.57
C ALA A 512 -2.77 -18.70 22.31
N THR A 513 -2.44 -17.88 21.31
CA THR A 513 -1.05 -17.53 20.97
C THR A 513 -0.38 -16.76 22.12
N ILE A 514 -1.05 -15.76 22.69
CA ILE A 514 -0.53 -14.97 23.81
C ILE A 514 -0.39 -15.83 25.05
N ALA A 515 -1.34 -16.73 25.33
CA ALA A 515 -1.23 -17.69 26.44
C ALA A 515 -0.04 -18.64 26.29
N LYS A 516 0.27 -19.05 25.05
CA LYS A 516 1.38 -19.98 24.76
C LYS A 516 2.76 -19.32 24.77
N TYR A 517 2.89 -18.13 24.17
CA TYR A 517 4.19 -17.51 23.92
C TYR A 517 4.45 -16.24 24.73
N GLY A 518 3.43 -15.65 25.32
CA GLY A 518 3.46 -14.36 25.98
C GLY A 518 3.18 -13.18 25.04
N ALA A 519 2.66 -12.10 25.59
CA ALA A 519 2.31 -10.91 24.80
C ALA A 519 3.51 -10.27 24.10
N ASP A 520 4.61 -10.06 24.83
CA ASP A 520 5.81 -9.40 24.32
C ASP A 520 6.47 -10.18 23.19
N ALA A 521 6.57 -11.50 23.31
CA ALA A 521 7.14 -12.35 22.28
C ALA A 521 6.26 -12.36 21.03
N THR A 522 4.95 -12.40 21.20
CA THR A 522 3.97 -12.32 20.08
C THR A 522 4.09 -10.99 19.36
N ARG A 523 4.10 -9.86 20.08
CA ARG A 523 4.27 -8.51 19.52
C ARG A 523 5.57 -8.37 18.76
N ALA A 524 6.68 -8.71 19.39
CA ALA A 524 8.01 -8.61 18.79
C ALA A 524 8.15 -9.50 17.56
N HIS A 525 7.56 -10.72 17.57
CA HIS A 525 7.55 -11.61 16.42
C HIS A 525 6.80 -11.03 15.23
N MET A 526 5.57 -10.54 15.46
CA MET A 526 4.76 -9.93 14.39
C MET A 526 5.45 -8.72 13.76
N LEU A 527 6.07 -7.87 14.57
CA LEU A 527 6.75 -6.68 14.08
C LEU A 527 8.06 -6.98 13.36
N PHE A 528 8.75 -8.06 13.74
CA PHE A 528 10.04 -8.44 13.17
C PHE A 528 9.92 -9.14 11.83
N GLN A 529 8.86 -9.92 11.62
CA GLN A 529 8.81 -10.91 10.53
C GLN A 529 8.69 -10.28 9.14
N ALA A 530 8.04 -9.12 9.01
CA ALA A 530 7.86 -8.45 7.74
C ALA A 530 7.73 -6.93 7.92
N PRO A 531 8.06 -6.13 6.87
CA PRO A 531 7.66 -4.73 6.83
C PRO A 531 6.14 -4.58 7.03
N VAL A 532 5.74 -3.48 7.64
CA VAL A 532 4.32 -3.23 8.00
C VAL A 532 3.35 -3.30 6.81
N SER A 533 3.81 -2.93 5.62
CA SER A 533 3.01 -2.93 4.39
C SER A 533 2.90 -4.29 3.69
N ASP A 534 3.72 -5.24 4.08
CA ASP A 534 3.86 -6.51 3.37
C ASP A 534 3.01 -7.61 4.01
N VAL A 535 2.77 -8.67 3.26
CA VAL A 535 2.07 -9.85 3.78
C VAL A 535 2.95 -10.51 4.83
N LEU A 536 2.38 -10.76 6.00
CA LEU A 536 3.03 -11.50 7.08
C LEU A 536 2.58 -12.96 7.02
N GLU A 537 3.51 -13.88 6.76
CA GLU A 537 3.27 -15.30 6.87
C GLU A 537 3.46 -15.74 8.32
N TRP A 538 2.38 -16.15 8.99
CA TRP A 538 2.44 -16.57 10.38
C TRP A 538 3.12 -17.92 10.51
N ASP A 539 4.36 -17.92 11.05
CA ASP A 539 5.18 -19.11 11.29
C ASP A 539 5.57 -19.17 12.78
N GLU A 540 4.90 -20.04 13.53
CA GLU A 540 5.14 -20.21 14.96
C GLU A 540 6.55 -20.71 15.29
N LYS A 541 7.22 -21.40 14.37
CA LYS A 541 8.59 -21.94 14.60
C LYS A 541 9.60 -20.83 14.80
N LYS A 542 9.38 -19.67 14.16
CA LYS A 542 10.28 -18.51 14.25
C LYS A 542 10.16 -17.73 15.56
N ILE A 543 9.04 -17.85 16.27
CA ILE A 543 8.81 -17.11 17.53
C ILE A 543 9.79 -17.50 18.63
N THR A 544 10.29 -18.74 18.63
CA THR A 544 11.29 -19.22 19.60
C THR A 544 12.60 -18.44 19.53
N GLY A 545 12.95 -17.92 18.37
CA GLY A 545 14.12 -17.03 18.21
C GLY A 545 13.96 -15.72 18.96
N VAL A 546 12.77 -15.13 18.86
CA VAL A 546 12.40 -13.91 19.58
C VAL A 546 12.36 -14.13 21.09
N GLN A 547 11.77 -15.24 21.54
CA GLN A 547 11.76 -15.60 22.97
C GLN A 547 13.19 -15.72 23.55
N ARG A 548 14.09 -16.39 22.84
CA ARG A 548 15.50 -16.50 23.25
C ARG A 548 16.19 -15.15 23.32
N TRP A 549 15.89 -14.24 22.40
CA TRP A 549 16.39 -12.87 22.44
C TRP A 549 15.88 -12.12 23.66
N LEU A 550 14.56 -12.11 23.91
CA LEU A 550 13.97 -11.44 25.07
C LEU A 550 14.50 -11.99 26.39
N HIS A 551 14.69 -13.32 26.51
CA HIS A 551 15.34 -13.91 27.67
C HIS A 551 16.81 -13.45 27.83
N ARG A 552 17.53 -13.23 26.73
CA ARG A 552 18.89 -12.68 26.79
C ARG A 552 18.90 -11.23 27.29
N VAL A 553 17.90 -10.42 26.91
CA VAL A 553 17.73 -9.06 27.42
C VAL A 553 17.55 -9.09 28.95
N ILE A 554 16.63 -9.93 29.45
CA ILE A 554 16.44 -10.09 30.91
C ILE A 554 17.74 -10.57 31.59
N LYS A 555 18.40 -11.57 31.03
CA LYS A 555 19.65 -12.08 31.60
C LYS A 555 20.75 -11.01 31.66
N LEU A 556 20.85 -10.16 30.65
CA LEU A 556 21.77 -9.02 30.64
C LEU A 556 21.42 -8.00 31.72
N SER A 557 20.13 -7.70 31.94
CA SER A 557 19.70 -6.71 32.94
C SER A 557 19.95 -7.15 34.40
N THR A 558 20.05 -8.45 34.68
CA THR A 558 20.33 -8.99 36.00
C THR A 558 21.84 -9.15 36.31
N ALA A 559 22.72 -8.84 35.34
CA ALA A 559 24.14 -8.96 35.54
C ALA A 559 24.69 -7.83 36.45
N PRO A 560 25.61 -8.14 37.37
CA PRO A 560 26.24 -7.13 38.21
C PRO A 560 27.29 -6.33 37.39
N TRP A 561 26.79 -5.38 36.60
CA TRP A 561 27.63 -4.60 35.68
C TRP A 561 28.50 -3.58 36.40
N ILE A 562 28.01 -3.01 37.48
CA ILE A 562 28.67 -1.90 38.19
C ILE A 562 29.29 -2.46 39.45
N PRO A 563 30.62 -2.39 39.65
CA PRO A 563 31.28 -2.79 40.89
C PRO A 563 30.73 -1.99 42.09
N ASP A 564 30.69 -2.65 43.28
CA ASP A 564 30.12 -2.07 44.49
C ASP A 564 30.81 -0.78 44.93
N ASP A 565 32.10 -0.64 44.65
CA ASP A 565 32.92 0.56 44.93
C ASP A 565 32.67 1.75 44.01
N VAL A 566 31.98 1.52 42.87
CA VAL A 566 31.64 2.55 41.90
C VAL A 566 30.16 2.94 41.98
N ILE A 567 29.30 2.15 42.62
CA ILE A 567 27.83 2.34 42.74
C ILE A 567 27.47 3.69 43.38
N ASP A 568 28.30 4.20 44.32
CA ASP A 568 28.04 5.42 45.07
C ASP A 568 28.03 6.70 44.23
N GLU A 569 28.51 6.63 42.99
CA GLU A 569 28.60 7.77 42.09
C GLU A 569 27.56 7.77 40.92
N PHE A 570 26.77 6.63 40.74
CA PHE A 570 25.92 6.43 39.54
C PHE A 570 24.47 6.09 39.89
N VAL A 571 23.60 7.09 39.98
CA VAL A 571 22.21 6.88 40.42
C VAL A 571 21.14 7.06 39.32
N ILE A 572 21.45 7.66 38.17
CA ILE A 572 20.44 7.88 37.09
C ILE A 572 21.14 7.84 35.71
N PRO A 573 20.49 7.33 34.63
CA PRO A 573 21.01 7.37 33.27
C PRO A 573 21.57 8.72 32.84
N THR A 574 20.94 9.83 33.23
CA THR A 574 21.43 11.20 33.02
C THR A 574 22.70 11.56 33.79
N GLN A 575 23.02 10.82 34.87
CA GLN A 575 24.28 10.99 35.63
C GLN A 575 25.38 10.10 35.07
N VAL A 576 25.03 8.93 34.52
CA VAL A 576 25.98 8.08 33.78
C VAL A 576 26.42 8.79 32.50
N ASP A 577 25.49 9.41 31.78
CA ASP A 577 25.85 10.29 30.65
C ASP A 577 26.80 11.39 31.07
N ARG A 578 26.53 12.03 32.21
CA ARG A 578 27.39 13.10 32.74
C ARG A 578 28.74 12.57 33.23
N LYS A 579 28.84 11.38 33.77
CA LYS A 579 30.12 10.86 34.30
C LYS A 579 30.93 10.13 33.23
N LEU A 580 30.34 9.41 32.32
CA LEU A 580 31.02 9.04 31.06
C LEU A 580 31.49 10.30 30.33
N LEU A 581 30.64 11.32 30.22
CA LEU A 581 31.04 12.63 29.72
C LEU A 581 32.05 13.32 30.62
N SER A 582 32.06 13.22 31.94
CA SER A 582 33.10 13.81 32.79
C SER A 582 34.37 13.02 32.76
N ILE A 583 34.36 11.71 32.73
CA ILE A 583 35.58 10.91 32.44
C ILE A 583 36.12 11.26 31.05
N LEU A 584 35.23 11.62 30.13
CA LEU A 584 35.57 12.05 28.78
C LEU A 584 35.78 13.56 28.66
N GLN A 585 35.16 14.38 29.53
CA GLN A 585 35.24 15.84 29.61
C GLN A 585 36.32 16.37 30.56
N ASP A 586 36.83 15.61 31.54
CA ASP A 586 38.06 15.97 32.24
C ASP A 586 39.25 16.14 31.27
N ALA A 587 39.10 15.59 30.07
CA ALA A 587 39.98 15.86 28.94
C ALA A 587 39.63 17.16 28.15
N SER A 588 38.41 17.73 28.32
CA SER A 588 37.94 18.85 27.49
C SER A 588 37.95 20.21 28.21
N THR A 589 38.20 20.25 29.54
CA THR A 589 38.23 21.49 30.32
C THR A 589 39.49 22.34 30.14
N SER A 590 40.43 21.90 29.32
CA SER A 590 41.70 22.63 29.06
C SER A 590 41.69 23.53 27.82
N GLY A 591 40.60 23.71 27.11
CA GLY A 591 40.55 24.55 25.90
C GLY A 591 41.37 24.00 24.73
N GLU A 592 41.60 22.71 24.71
CA GLU A 592 42.32 22.02 23.63
C GLU A 592 41.44 21.74 22.39
N SER A 593 42.10 21.59 21.26
CA SER A 593 41.41 21.38 19.96
C SER A 593 40.63 20.08 19.95
N GLU A 594 39.63 19.97 19.07
CA GLU A 594 38.80 18.76 18.83
C GLU A 594 39.64 17.49 18.58
N SER A 595 40.87 17.66 18.06
CA SER A 595 41.88 16.61 17.87
C SER A 595 42.46 16.07 19.18
N ALA A 596 42.78 16.95 20.13
CA ALA A 596 43.32 16.52 21.44
C ALA A 596 42.28 15.81 22.29
N THR A 597 41.01 16.21 22.24
CA THR A 597 39.91 15.54 22.89
C THR A 597 39.71 14.12 22.32
N ARG A 598 39.80 13.97 20.97
CA ARG A 598 39.73 12.67 20.30
C ARG A 598 40.88 11.75 20.69
N GLU A 599 42.13 12.22 20.72
CA GLU A 599 43.29 11.42 21.11
C GLU A 599 43.18 10.92 22.54
N THR A 600 42.70 11.74 23.46
CA THR A 600 42.48 11.36 24.86
C THR A 600 41.39 10.31 24.99
N LEU A 601 40.22 10.46 24.27
CA LEU A 601 39.15 9.47 24.23
C LEU A 601 39.63 8.13 23.67
N VAL A 602 40.36 8.16 22.55
CA VAL A 602 40.87 6.95 21.91
C VAL A 602 41.92 6.25 22.81
N SER A 603 42.71 7.02 23.55
CA SER A 603 43.72 6.47 24.50
C SER A 603 43.10 5.83 25.76
N THR A 604 41.90 6.30 26.16
CA THR A 604 41.22 5.81 27.38
C THR A 604 40.37 4.58 27.15
N LEU A 605 39.69 4.49 25.99
CA LEU A 605 38.80 3.42 25.64
C LEU A 605 39.53 2.31 24.85
N LYS A 606 39.23 1.06 25.19
CA LYS A 606 39.61 -0.07 24.33
C LYS A 606 38.78 -0.10 23.06
N SER A 607 39.28 -0.70 22.00
CA SER A 607 38.61 -0.77 20.70
C SER A 607 37.16 -1.29 20.80
N ASP A 608 36.94 -2.37 21.55
CA ASP A 608 35.63 -2.98 21.74
C ASP A 608 34.69 -2.08 22.53
N GLU A 609 35.20 -1.30 23.47
CA GLU A 609 34.42 -0.30 24.23
C GLU A 609 34.00 0.86 23.36
N ALA A 610 34.90 1.36 22.53
CA ALA A 610 34.57 2.42 21.55
C ALA A 610 33.52 1.92 20.54
N GLN A 611 33.65 0.68 20.04
CA GLN A 611 32.68 0.08 19.13
C GLN A 611 31.29 -0.12 19.79
N LEU A 612 31.25 -0.56 21.06
CA LEU A 612 29.99 -0.69 21.79
C LEU A 612 29.28 0.68 21.93
N TRP A 613 30.03 1.74 22.23
CA TRP A 613 29.46 3.06 22.38
C TRP A 613 28.95 3.61 21.03
N ILE A 614 29.75 3.52 19.98
CA ILE A 614 29.36 3.88 18.61
C ILE A 614 28.09 3.13 18.23
N LYS A 615 28.06 1.79 18.40
CA LYS A 615 26.91 0.97 18.04
C LYS A 615 25.65 1.38 18.82
N THR A 616 25.78 1.77 20.08
CA THR A 616 24.66 2.26 20.88
C THR A 616 24.08 3.54 20.27
N GLN A 617 24.93 4.53 19.94
CA GLN A 617 24.47 5.79 19.36
C GLN A 617 23.86 5.59 17.96
N GLU A 618 24.47 4.77 17.11
CA GLU A 618 23.92 4.41 15.80
C GLU A 618 22.56 3.73 15.92
N THR A 619 22.41 2.82 16.90
CA THR A 619 21.14 2.14 17.13
C THR A 619 20.08 3.10 17.61
N ILE A 620 20.39 4.03 18.54
CA ILE A 620 19.44 5.08 18.97
C ILE A 620 18.98 5.91 17.76
N ALA A 621 19.90 6.34 16.90
CA ALA A 621 19.57 7.14 15.73
C ALA A 621 18.69 6.37 14.74
N SER A 622 19.07 5.14 14.38
CA SER A 622 18.32 4.27 13.46
C SER A 622 16.92 3.95 13.97
N VAL A 623 16.80 3.61 15.26
CA VAL A 623 15.51 3.29 15.88
C VAL A 623 14.63 4.53 15.99
N THR A 624 15.22 5.70 16.28
CA THR A 624 14.48 6.98 16.29
C THR A 624 13.91 7.32 14.92
N GLU A 625 14.70 7.20 13.87
CA GLU A 625 14.25 7.40 12.49
C GLU A 625 13.14 6.39 12.12
N SER A 626 13.34 5.13 12.50
CA SER A 626 12.37 4.07 12.23
C SER A 626 11.03 4.30 12.93
N TYR A 627 11.00 4.78 14.18
CA TYR A 627 9.75 5.10 14.87
C TYR A 627 9.11 6.40 14.37
N SER A 628 9.91 7.41 14.02
CA SER A 628 9.39 8.77 13.76
C SER A 628 9.09 9.04 12.29
N GLN A 629 9.76 8.37 11.35
CA GLN A 629 9.69 8.71 9.93
C GLN A 629 9.31 7.54 9.03
N THR A 630 10.07 6.43 9.09
CA THR A 630 9.94 5.34 8.12
C THR A 630 8.96 4.25 8.54
N TYR A 631 8.68 4.13 9.85
CA TYR A 631 7.88 3.05 10.46
C TYR A 631 8.37 1.63 10.10
N SER A 632 9.69 1.49 9.95
CA SER A 632 10.36 0.23 9.63
C SER A 632 10.51 -0.63 10.89
N LEU A 633 9.40 -1.13 11.43
CA LEU A 633 9.36 -1.78 12.74
C LEU A 633 10.15 -3.08 12.77
N ASN A 634 10.24 -3.80 11.66
CA ASN A 634 11.08 -4.99 11.52
C ASN A 634 12.57 -4.66 11.64
N THR A 635 13.02 -3.52 11.14
CA THR A 635 14.39 -3.03 11.29
C THR A 635 14.71 -2.71 12.74
N ILE A 636 13.78 -2.10 13.49
CA ILE A 636 13.95 -1.81 14.92
C ILE A 636 14.28 -3.08 15.71
N VAL A 637 13.50 -4.16 15.51
CA VAL A 637 13.76 -5.43 16.21
C VAL A 637 15.14 -5.99 15.85
N SER A 638 15.51 -5.93 14.58
CA SER A 638 16.83 -6.34 14.10
C SER A 638 17.98 -5.52 14.72
N ASP A 639 17.82 -4.21 14.79
CA ASP A 639 18.81 -3.30 15.40
C ASP A 639 18.98 -3.57 16.89
N LEU A 640 17.87 -3.75 17.63
CA LEU A 640 17.89 -4.10 19.04
C LEU A 640 18.51 -5.47 19.30
N MET A 641 18.24 -6.48 18.44
CA MET A 641 18.90 -7.77 18.50
C MET A 641 20.41 -7.64 18.30
N THR A 642 20.82 -6.83 17.33
CA THR A 642 22.24 -6.57 17.04
C THR A 642 22.92 -5.87 18.21
N LEU A 643 22.30 -4.83 18.78
CA LEU A 643 22.85 -4.16 19.98
C LEU A 643 22.92 -5.12 21.18
N THR A 644 21.90 -5.97 21.39
CA THR A 644 21.92 -7.00 22.44
C THR A 644 23.13 -7.93 22.30
N ASN A 645 23.40 -8.40 21.07
CA ASN A 645 24.56 -9.24 20.80
C ASN A 645 25.88 -8.48 21.02
N THR A 646 25.98 -7.24 20.56
CA THR A 646 27.18 -6.41 20.79
C THR A 646 27.45 -6.24 22.28
N ILE A 647 26.44 -5.95 23.11
CA ILE A 647 26.60 -5.86 24.56
C ILE A 647 27.07 -7.21 25.16
N TRP A 648 26.48 -8.31 24.70
CA TRP A 648 26.81 -9.64 25.18
C TRP A 648 28.26 -9.99 24.85
N ASP A 649 28.69 -9.77 23.60
CA ASP A 649 29.98 -10.23 23.06
C ASP A 649 31.14 -9.31 23.45
N THR A 650 30.91 -8.05 23.86
CA THR A 650 31.96 -7.15 24.31
C THR A 650 32.70 -7.72 25.51
N PRO A 651 34.04 -7.96 25.45
CA PRO A 651 34.79 -8.50 26.55
C PRO A 651 34.96 -7.49 27.67
N HIS A 652 35.17 -7.98 28.90
CA HIS A 652 35.56 -7.13 30.02
C HIS A 652 37.05 -6.73 29.90
N ALA A 653 37.30 -5.60 29.26
CA ALA A 653 38.65 -5.15 28.91
C ALA A 653 39.22 -4.11 29.86
N SER A 654 38.36 -3.37 30.59
CA SER A 654 38.75 -2.32 31.53
C SER A 654 37.65 -2.05 32.57
N PRO A 655 37.88 -1.26 33.62
CA PRO A 655 36.84 -0.83 34.56
C PRO A 655 35.69 0.01 33.90
N VAL A 656 35.91 0.52 32.71
CA VAL A 656 34.88 1.28 31.94
C VAL A 656 33.87 0.36 31.24
N THR A 657 34.26 -0.87 30.89
CA THR A 657 33.42 -1.84 30.19
C THR A 657 32.05 -2.08 30.89
N PRO A 658 32.00 -2.36 32.22
CA PRO A 658 30.72 -2.54 32.91
C PRO A 658 29.80 -1.33 32.81
N ILE A 659 30.34 -0.13 32.92
CA ILE A 659 29.60 1.14 32.85
C ILE A 659 28.98 1.32 31.43
N LEU A 660 29.78 1.08 30.41
CA LEU A 660 29.30 1.16 29.02
C LEU A 660 28.24 0.09 28.70
N LYS A 661 28.37 -1.11 29.22
CA LYS A 661 27.36 -2.16 29.06
C LYS A 661 26.06 -1.80 29.76
N TRP A 662 26.11 -1.30 30.97
CA TRP A 662 24.95 -0.78 31.71
C TRP A 662 24.28 0.38 30.95
N TYR A 663 25.06 1.36 30.50
CA TYR A 663 24.59 2.47 29.67
C TYR A 663 23.87 1.96 28.40
N SER A 664 24.51 1.08 27.66
CA SER A 664 23.93 0.50 26.45
C SER A 664 22.65 -0.29 26.72
N MET A 665 22.61 -1.06 27.84
CA MET A 665 21.42 -1.78 28.26
C MET A 665 20.25 -0.84 28.64
N ALA A 666 20.54 0.22 29.38
CA ALA A 666 19.53 1.23 29.73
C ALA A 666 18.89 1.88 28.51
N HIS A 667 19.69 2.17 27.48
CA HIS A 667 19.18 2.70 26.21
C HIS A 667 18.43 1.65 25.38
N LEU A 668 18.94 0.42 25.32
CA LEU A 668 18.27 -0.70 24.65
C LEU A 668 16.87 -0.95 25.24
N VAL A 669 16.74 -0.98 26.56
CA VAL A 669 15.47 -1.21 27.25
C VAL A 669 14.44 -0.10 26.99
N ARG A 670 14.91 1.16 26.98
CA ARG A 670 14.07 2.31 26.63
C ARG A 670 13.57 2.24 25.18
N MET A 671 14.40 1.81 24.23
CA MET A 671 14.00 1.63 22.83
C MET A 671 13.11 0.39 22.63
N LEU A 672 13.26 -0.63 23.47
CA LEU A 672 12.45 -1.85 23.46
C LEU A 672 11.03 -1.64 23.99
N ALA A 673 10.84 -0.70 24.92
CA ALA A 673 9.59 -0.52 25.64
C ALA A 673 8.33 -0.40 24.74
N PRO A 674 8.34 0.29 23.60
CA PRO A 674 7.17 0.34 22.71
C PRO A 674 6.80 -1.02 22.08
N ILE A 675 7.75 -1.94 21.94
CA ILE A 675 7.56 -3.26 21.31
C ILE A 675 7.21 -4.33 22.33
N ALA A 676 8.02 -4.46 23.40
CA ALA A 676 7.92 -5.48 24.42
C ALA A 676 7.90 -4.83 25.82
N PRO A 677 6.76 -4.19 26.20
CA PRO A 677 6.66 -3.37 27.41
C PRO A 677 6.90 -4.14 28.70
N GLY A 678 6.41 -5.37 28.80
CA GLY A 678 6.59 -6.17 30.00
C GLY A 678 8.06 -6.58 30.23
N VAL A 679 8.74 -7.02 29.18
CA VAL A 679 10.18 -7.33 29.24
C VAL A 679 11.01 -6.07 29.51
N ALA A 680 10.62 -4.94 28.90
CA ALA A 680 11.33 -3.69 29.12
C ALA A 680 11.17 -3.18 30.56
N GLU A 681 9.98 -3.24 31.15
CA GLU A 681 9.75 -2.87 32.55
C GLU A 681 10.51 -3.77 33.54
N GLU A 682 10.47 -5.09 33.30
CA GLU A 682 11.22 -6.03 34.14
C GLU A 682 12.73 -5.78 34.04
N ALA A 683 13.24 -5.64 32.80
CA ALA A 683 14.66 -5.34 32.60
C ALA A 683 15.08 -3.99 33.23
N TRP A 684 14.22 -2.98 33.12
CA TRP A 684 14.43 -1.68 33.75
C TRP A 684 14.46 -1.78 35.28
N HIS A 685 13.50 -2.52 35.84
CA HIS A 685 13.48 -2.78 37.29
C HIS A 685 14.77 -3.46 37.77
N GLN A 686 15.22 -4.50 37.08
CA GLN A 686 16.44 -5.22 37.39
C GLN A 686 17.68 -4.32 37.36
N LEU A 687 17.84 -3.52 36.28
CA LEU A 687 18.94 -2.56 36.16
C LEU A 687 19.00 -1.55 37.31
N ASN A 688 17.82 -1.10 37.78
CA ASN A 688 17.74 -0.15 38.87
C ASN A 688 17.90 -0.82 40.26
N THR A 689 17.41 -2.06 40.42
CA THR A 689 17.49 -2.76 41.72
C THR A 689 18.94 -3.20 42.02
N CYS A 690 19.69 -3.64 41.00
CA CYS A 690 21.10 -3.94 41.14
C CYS A 690 21.95 -2.73 41.56
N THR A 691 21.47 -1.52 41.32
CA THR A 691 22.13 -0.26 41.70
C THR A 691 21.57 0.36 43.00
N ALA A 692 20.31 0.04 43.36
CA ALA A 692 19.56 0.70 44.44
C ALA A 692 19.59 -0.06 45.81
N THR A 693 20.11 -1.28 45.88
CA THR A 693 20.14 -2.10 47.12
C THR A 693 20.93 -1.43 48.26
N GLN A 694 21.59 -0.34 47.97
CA GLN A 694 22.38 0.40 48.94
C GLN A 694 21.89 1.85 49.22
N ARG A 695 20.77 2.33 48.58
CA ARG A 695 20.31 3.71 48.73
C ARG A 695 18.83 3.83 49.02
N ASN A 696 18.50 4.73 49.96
CA ASN A 696 17.14 5.14 50.38
C ASN A 696 16.45 6.13 49.39
N ASP A 697 16.87 6.23 48.15
CA ASP A 697 16.36 7.20 47.18
C ASP A 697 15.28 6.62 46.30
N SER A 698 14.29 7.45 45.96
CA SER A 698 13.12 7.10 45.14
C SER A 698 13.52 6.47 43.82
N ILE A 699 13.27 5.17 43.66
CA ILE A 699 13.40 4.42 42.41
C ILE A 699 12.51 5.07 41.37
N ILE A 700 13.07 5.39 40.22
CA ILE A 700 12.28 5.76 39.04
C ILE A 700 11.42 4.54 38.66
N SER A 701 10.12 4.66 38.90
CA SER A 701 9.20 3.53 38.97
C SER A 701 8.96 2.82 37.63
N THR A 702 9.19 3.46 36.49
CA THR A 702 8.87 2.90 35.17
C THR A 702 9.82 3.41 34.07
N VAL A 703 10.12 2.53 33.10
CA VAL A 703 10.92 2.89 31.92
C VAL A 703 10.27 4.01 31.10
N PHE A 704 8.96 4.12 31.15
CA PHE A 704 8.22 5.14 30.40
C PHE A 704 8.36 6.55 31.01
N ALA A 705 8.68 6.68 32.30
CA ALA A 705 8.89 7.98 32.94
C ALA A 705 10.19 8.68 32.49
N ILE A 706 11.17 7.92 32.03
CA ILE A 706 12.47 8.45 31.56
C ILE A 706 12.38 9.04 30.14
N GLY A 707 11.41 8.57 29.35
CA GLY A 707 11.26 8.94 27.94
C GLY A 707 12.22 8.20 27.00
N PHE A 708 12.05 8.48 25.71
CA PHE A 708 12.84 7.85 24.66
C PHE A 708 14.25 8.43 24.60
N PRO A 709 15.32 7.63 24.32
CA PRO A 709 16.69 8.13 24.30
C PRO A 709 16.96 9.03 23.08
N THR A 710 17.89 9.95 23.22
CA THR A 710 18.39 10.81 22.13
C THR A 710 19.82 10.39 21.78
N ALA A 711 20.14 10.27 20.50
CA ALA A 711 21.46 9.92 20.04
C ALA A 711 22.44 11.11 20.16
N ASP A 712 23.63 10.85 20.67
CA ASP A 712 24.77 11.76 20.56
C ASP A 712 25.61 11.38 19.35
N LEU A 713 25.27 11.95 18.20
CA LEU A 713 26.00 11.67 16.95
C LEU A 713 27.37 12.35 16.89
N ALA A 714 27.62 13.37 17.73
CA ALA A 714 28.88 14.06 17.76
C ALA A 714 30.03 13.20 18.31
N ILE A 715 29.71 12.21 19.14
CA ILE A 715 30.70 11.30 19.70
C ILE A 715 31.24 10.28 18.69
N ILE A 716 30.47 9.92 17.67
CA ILE A 716 30.83 8.89 16.68
C ILE A 716 32.13 9.25 15.93
N PRO A 717 32.29 10.45 15.36
CA PRO A 717 33.54 10.84 14.71
C PRO A 717 34.74 10.79 15.63
N LEU A 718 34.56 11.13 16.91
CA LEU A 718 35.63 11.13 17.92
C LEU A 718 36.12 9.72 18.25
N LEU A 719 35.21 8.75 18.39
CA LEU A 719 35.51 7.35 18.70
C LEU A 719 35.88 6.51 17.48
N THR A 720 35.54 6.94 16.28
CA THR A 720 35.83 6.16 15.07
C THR A 720 37.31 6.31 14.69
N THR A 721 38.12 5.32 15.04
CA THR A 721 39.55 5.27 14.69
C THR A 721 39.82 4.62 13.34
N THR A 722 38.87 3.80 12.87
CA THR A 722 38.98 3.10 11.60
C THR A 722 38.02 3.66 10.55
N ARG A 723 38.28 3.39 9.29
CA ARG A 723 37.40 3.67 8.16
C ARG A 723 37.39 2.51 7.18
N LYS A 724 36.26 2.29 6.52
CA LYS A 724 36.12 1.28 5.47
C LYS A 724 36.91 1.69 4.22
N CYS A 725 37.81 0.82 3.81
CA CYS A 725 38.55 0.94 2.54
C CYS A 725 38.05 -0.12 1.56
N VAL A 726 37.49 0.33 0.43
CA VAL A 726 37.12 -0.57 -0.68
C VAL A 726 38.34 -0.81 -1.53
N VAL A 727 38.80 -2.07 -1.61
CA VAL A 727 39.95 -2.44 -2.43
C VAL A 727 39.47 -2.93 -3.80
N GLN A 728 39.97 -2.27 -4.84
CA GLN A 728 39.70 -2.60 -6.23
C GLN A 728 40.99 -3.06 -6.92
N ILE A 729 40.84 -3.93 -7.92
CA ILE A 729 41.93 -4.38 -8.79
C ILE A 729 41.45 -4.21 -10.22
N ASP A 730 42.22 -3.44 -10.99
CA ASP A 730 41.85 -3.04 -12.35
C ASP A 730 40.40 -2.49 -12.43
N GLY A 731 39.99 -1.70 -11.41
CA GLY A 731 38.67 -1.08 -11.30
C GLY A 731 37.54 -2.02 -10.83
N LYS A 732 37.84 -3.28 -10.51
CA LYS A 732 36.83 -4.23 -9.99
C LYS A 732 36.99 -4.41 -8.48
N ARG A 733 35.91 -4.21 -7.71
CA ARG A 733 35.86 -4.45 -6.26
C ARG A 733 36.24 -5.90 -5.96
N LYS A 734 37.17 -6.08 -5.00
CA LYS A 734 37.66 -7.38 -4.54
C LYS A 734 37.25 -7.68 -3.11
N PHE A 735 37.56 -6.79 -2.19
CA PHE A 735 37.21 -6.92 -0.78
C PHE A 735 37.11 -5.53 -0.16
N ASP A 736 36.48 -5.50 1.01
CA ASP A 736 36.43 -4.32 1.87
C ASP A 736 37.14 -4.67 3.16
N VAL A 737 37.83 -3.69 3.74
CA VAL A 737 38.57 -3.85 4.98
C VAL A 737 38.52 -2.55 5.76
N ASP A 738 38.51 -2.65 7.10
CA ASP A 738 38.62 -1.49 7.96
C ASP A 738 40.11 -1.18 8.21
N ILE A 739 40.52 0.01 7.83
CA ILE A 739 41.86 0.56 8.05
C ILE A 739 41.79 1.73 9.02
N GLN A 740 42.92 2.09 9.63
CA GLN A 740 42.98 3.28 10.47
C GLN A 740 42.60 4.54 9.66
N LYS A 741 41.92 5.50 10.29
CA LYS A 741 41.71 6.81 9.67
C LYS A 741 43.03 7.50 9.38
N LEU A 742 43.02 8.32 8.34
CA LEU A 742 44.16 9.11 7.97
C LEU A 742 44.57 10.05 9.13
N PRO A 743 45.84 10.02 9.59
CA PRO A 743 46.28 10.95 10.64
C PRO A 743 46.17 12.39 10.16
N ASP A 744 45.93 13.33 11.08
CA ASP A 744 45.83 14.78 10.78
C ASP A 744 47.13 15.33 10.16
N SER A 745 48.26 14.68 10.39
CA SER A 745 49.56 14.99 9.77
C SER A 745 49.63 14.71 8.28
N VAL A 746 48.66 13.95 7.73
CA VAL A 746 48.64 13.57 6.31
C VAL A 746 47.57 14.37 5.57
N ASN A 747 47.95 15.23 4.63
CA ASN A 747 47.03 15.99 3.83
C ASN A 747 46.15 15.05 2.96
N PRO A 748 44.78 15.07 3.13
CA PRO A 748 43.91 14.19 2.35
C PRO A 748 43.95 14.42 0.83
N LYS A 749 44.44 15.56 0.38
CA LYS A 749 44.62 15.90 -1.04
C LYS A 749 45.93 15.41 -1.62
N ASP A 750 46.89 15.00 -0.78
CA ASP A 750 48.14 14.42 -1.21
C ASP A 750 47.94 12.91 -1.49
N ILE A 751 47.66 12.59 -2.75
CA ILE A 751 47.39 11.22 -3.21
C ILE A 751 48.57 10.29 -2.87
N GLN A 752 49.79 10.75 -2.92
CA GLN A 752 50.97 9.92 -2.63
C GLN A 752 51.06 9.58 -1.15
N ALA A 753 50.91 10.56 -0.27
CA ALA A 753 50.95 10.36 1.17
C ALA A 753 49.75 9.48 1.61
N VAL A 754 48.55 9.71 1.08
CA VAL A 754 47.37 8.90 1.32
C VAL A 754 47.58 7.46 0.86
N THR A 755 48.13 7.24 -0.34
CA THR A 755 48.39 5.92 -0.88
C THR A 755 49.40 5.16 -0.03
N LYS A 756 50.47 5.81 0.40
CA LYS A 756 51.50 5.24 1.32
C LYS A 756 50.84 4.75 2.62
N PHE A 757 50.06 5.60 3.25
CA PHE A 757 49.34 5.28 4.48
C PHE A 757 48.39 4.09 4.29
N VAL A 758 47.53 4.14 3.28
CA VAL A 758 46.54 3.08 3.01
C VAL A 758 47.18 1.74 2.75
N LEU A 759 48.26 1.68 1.97
CA LEU A 759 49.02 0.46 1.73
C LEU A 759 49.62 -0.10 3.05
N GLY A 760 50.18 0.76 3.87
CA GLY A 760 50.72 0.39 5.18
C GLY A 760 49.64 -0.22 6.09
N GLU A 761 48.43 0.27 6.03
CA GLU A 761 47.30 -0.27 6.79
C GLU A 761 46.77 -1.60 6.19
N LEU A 762 46.63 -1.69 4.86
CA LEU A 762 46.12 -2.87 4.17
C LEU A 762 46.96 -4.13 4.47
N VAL A 763 48.28 -4.01 4.52
CA VAL A 763 49.20 -5.16 4.81
C VAL A 763 49.11 -5.63 6.25
N LYS A 764 48.52 -4.85 7.16
CA LYS A 764 48.28 -5.26 8.57
C LYS A 764 47.03 -6.15 8.68
N THR A 765 46.14 -6.09 7.69
CA THR A 765 44.88 -6.83 7.70
C THR A 765 45.02 -8.26 7.16
N PRO A 766 44.22 -9.24 7.66
CA PRO A 766 44.28 -10.62 7.16
C PRO A 766 43.94 -10.69 5.66
N GLU A 767 42.90 -9.96 5.20
CA GLU A 767 42.44 -9.95 3.82
C GLU A 767 43.49 -9.35 2.89
N GLY A 768 44.13 -8.28 3.32
CA GLY A 768 45.21 -7.65 2.57
C GLY A 768 46.42 -8.56 2.45
N ARG A 769 46.84 -9.24 3.54
CA ARG A 769 47.94 -10.21 3.54
C ARG A 769 47.64 -11.36 2.61
N GLU A 770 46.47 -11.99 2.73
CA GLU A 770 46.09 -13.15 1.92
C GLU A 770 46.12 -12.80 0.44
N TRP A 771 45.58 -11.64 0.07
CA TRP A 771 45.51 -11.22 -1.32
C TRP A 771 46.88 -10.91 -1.90
N PHE A 772 47.75 -10.18 -1.18
CA PHE A 772 49.08 -9.82 -1.64
C PHE A 772 49.99 -11.05 -1.74
N ASP A 773 49.82 -12.06 -0.89
CA ASP A 773 50.57 -13.32 -0.96
C ASP A 773 50.18 -14.15 -2.20
N ARG A 774 48.89 -14.28 -2.50
CA ARG A 774 48.37 -15.03 -3.65
C ARG A 774 48.83 -14.47 -4.99
N GLU A 775 48.76 -13.15 -5.21
CA GLU A 775 48.99 -12.52 -6.51
C GLU A 775 50.47 -12.18 -6.76
N THR A 776 51.25 -11.97 -5.70
CA THR A 776 52.63 -11.48 -5.82
C THR A 776 53.67 -12.52 -5.40
N GLY A 777 53.28 -13.59 -4.70
CA GLY A 777 54.20 -14.62 -4.17
C GLY A 777 55.24 -14.07 -3.17
N LYS A 778 55.01 -12.84 -2.68
CA LYS A 778 55.91 -12.20 -1.71
C LYS A 778 55.06 -11.52 -0.61
N ILE A 779 55.36 -11.90 0.65
CA ILE A 779 54.82 -11.19 1.81
C ILE A 779 55.44 -9.79 1.82
N TRP A 780 54.60 -8.74 1.84
CA TRP A 780 55.06 -7.37 1.97
C TRP A 780 55.64 -7.15 3.36
N LYS A 781 56.98 -7.22 3.48
CA LYS A 781 57.67 -6.90 4.74
C LYS A 781 57.83 -5.39 4.84
N LEU A 782 57.11 -4.80 5.78
CA LEU A 782 57.56 -3.53 6.39
C LEU A 782 58.74 -3.86 7.28
N SER A 783 59.96 -3.60 6.85
CA SER A 783 61.14 -3.71 7.73
C SER A 783 61.07 -2.56 8.73
N ALA A 784 61.06 -2.89 10.00
CA ALA A 784 60.95 -1.95 11.11
C ALA A 784 62.23 -1.29 11.53
N THR A 785 63.29 -1.47 10.78
CA THR A 785 64.61 -0.95 11.15
C THR A 785 65.40 -0.64 9.91
N ASP A 786 65.48 0.57 9.45
CA ASP A 786 66.58 1.25 8.81
C ASP A 786 66.16 2.64 8.27
N GLU A 787 66.94 3.64 8.45
CA GLU A 787 66.75 5.03 8.02
C GLU A 787 66.67 5.20 6.50
N GLU A 788 66.74 4.14 5.70
CA GLU A 788 66.50 4.13 4.26
C GLU A 788 65.07 3.66 3.85
N SER A 789 64.23 3.28 4.79
CA SER A 789 62.87 2.79 4.54
C SER A 789 61.76 3.86 4.46
N GLU A 790 62.07 5.10 4.16
CA GLU A 790 61.13 6.06 3.66
C GLU A 790 60.53 5.71 2.28
N GLN A 791 60.92 4.59 1.70
CA GLN A 791 60.34 4.04 0.51
C GLN A 791 59.20 3.10 0.85
N PHE A 792 58.04 3.44 0.33
CA PHE A 792 56.84 2.65 0.20
C PHE A 792 57.04 1.15 0.33
N GLY A 793 56.26 0.46 1.14
CA GLY A 793 56.11 -0.97 1.06
C GLY A 793 56.00 -1.36 -0.40
N VAL A 794 56.98 -2.20 -0.86
CA VAL A 794 57.31 -2.38 -2.28
C VAL A 794 56.14 -2.86 -3.05
N VAL A 795 55.52 -1.96 -3.84
CA VAL A 795 54.54 -2.35 -4.89
C VAL A 795 55.33 -3.17 -5.89
N PRO A 796 54.94 -4.41 -6.27
CA PRO A 796 55.68 -5.19 -7.23
C PRO A 796 55.91 -4.42 -8.51
N ALA A 797 57.03 -4.63 -9.15
CA ALA A 797 57.41 -3.90 -10.38
C ALA A 797 56.32 -3.97 -11.42
N GLY A 798 55.87 -2.82 -11.91
CA GLY A 798 54.79 -2.70 -12.88
C GLY A 798 53.37 -2.49 -12.37
N TRP A 799 53.17 -2.57 -11.04
CA TRP A 799 51.85 -2.24 -10.45
C TRP A 799 51.77 -0.75 -10.11
N LYS A 800 50.58 -0.15 -10.25
CA LYS A 800 50.25 1.19 -9.77
C LYS A 800 49.17 1.10 -8.72
N VAL A 801 49.34 1.83 -7.64
CA VAL A 801 48.34 1.93 -6.55
C VAL A 801 47.93 3.36 -6.41
N ILE A 802 46.63 3.58 -6.31
CA ILE A 802 46.06 4.90 -6.14
C ILE A 802 44.99 4.80 -5.05
N ALA A 803 45.19 5.46 -3.94
CA ALA A 803 44.20 5.64 -2.90
C ALA A 803 43.60 7.06 -3.00
N VAL A 804 42.26 7.14 -3.00
CA VAL A 804 41.53 8.39 -3.12
C VAL A 804 40.47 8.50 -2.02
N ASN A 805 39.82 9.64 -1.96
CA ASN A 805 38.81 9.94 -0.94
C ASN A 805 39.33 9.73 0.48
N GLY A 806 40.55 10.21 0.75
CA GLY A 806 41.21 10.07 2.04
C GLY A 806 41.47 8.63 2.48
N GLY A 807 41.51 7.63 1.53
CA GLY A 807 41.71 6.22 1.82
C GLY A 807 40.45 5.35 1.81
N ALA A 808 39.27 5.89 1.48
CA ALA A 808 38.05 5.07 1.36
C ALA A 808 38.07 4.13 0.14
N LEU A 809 38.87 4.43 -0.85
CA LEU A 809 39.02 3.61 -2.06
C LEU A 809 40.51 3.45 -2.37
N CYS A 810 40.95 2.23 -2.51
CA CYS A 810 42.28 1.85 -2.97
C CYS A 810 42.14 1.04 -4.24
N ASN A 811 42.66 1.53 -5.36
CA ASN A 811 42.69 0.82 -6.63
C ASN A 811 44.11 0.39 -7.01
N LEU A 812 44.30 -0.93 -7.15
CA LEU A 812 45.53 -1.54 -7.62
C LEU A 812 45.40 -1.86 -9.10
N VAL A 813 46.28 -1.30 -9.92
CA VAL A 813 46.31 -1.50 -11.37
C VAL A 813 47.52 -2.33 -11.72
N GLY A 814 47.29 -3.54 -12.21
CA GLY A 814 48.34 -4.47 -12.62
C GLY A 814 49.02 -4.08 -13.94
N PRO A 815 50.20 -4.66 -14.27
CA PRO A 815 50.84 -4.47 -15.52
C PRO A 815 49.96 -5.02 -16.67
N LYS A 816 49.78 -4.25 -17.75
CA LYS A 816 49.01 -4.71 -18.93
C LYS A 816 49.61 -6.02 -19.43
N LYS A 817 48.85 -7.12 -19.43
CA LYS A 817 49.22 -8.35 -20.10
C LYS A 817 49.47 -8.05 -21.57
N PRO A 818 50.61 -8.51 -22.16
CA PRO A 818 50.81 -8.36 -23.59
C PRO A 818 49.63 -8.98 -24.33
N LYS A 819 49.05 -8.23 -25.28
CA LYS A 819 48.06 -8.78 -26.19
C LYS A 819 48.65 -10.01 -26.86
N MET A 820 48.10 -11.20 -26.59
CA MET A 820 48.36 -12.34 -27.44
C MET A 820 47.84 -11.96 -28.84
N GLU A 821 48.72 -11.80 -29.80
CA GLU A 821 48.35 -11.78 -31.22
C GLU A 821 47.64 -13.09 -31.50
N LYS A 822 46.37 -13.01 -31.84
CA LYS A 822 45.67 -14.13 -32.45
C LYS A 822 46.34 -14.38 -33.77
N GLY A 823 47.21 -15.42 -33.82
CA GLY A 823 47.69 -15.97 -35.05
C GLY A 823 46.52 -16.31 -35.96
N ARG A 824 46.70 -15.97 -37.22
CA ARG A 824 45.78 -16.21 -38.36
C ARG A 824 45.37 -17.66 -38.50
#